data_fce975b60fe71b9ab45d833d0a9b4d43
#
_entry.id   fce975b60fe71b9ab45d833d0a9b4d43
#
_cell.length_a   1.000
_cell.length_b   1.000
_cell.length_c   1.000
_cell.angle_alpha   90.00
_cell.angle_beta   90.00
_cell.angle_gamma   90.00
#
_symmetry.space_group_name_H-M   'P 1'
#
loop_
_entity.id
_entity.type
_entity.pdbx_description
1 polymer ?
#
loop_
_entity_poly.entity_id
_entity_poly.type
_entity_poly.pdbx_seq_one_letter_code
_entity_poly.pdbx_strand_id
1 'polypeptide(L)'
;MPSYTVTVATGSQWFAGTDDYIYLSLVGSAGCSEKHLLDKPFYNDFERGAXXXXXXXXXXXXXXXXXXXXXXXXXXXXXXXXXXXXXXXXXXXXXXXXXXXXXXXXXXXXXXXXXXXKLACDDQIHILKQHRRKELETRQKEYRWMEWNPGFPLSIDAKCHKDLPRDIQFDSEKGVDFVLNYSKAMENLFINRFMHMFQSSWSDFADFEKIFLRISNTISEQVMNHWQEDLMFGYQLNGCNPVLIQRCVKLPENLPVTTEMVECSLERQLTLEQEVELGNIFVVDFKLLDGIDVNKTDPCTLQFLAAPICLLYKNLANKIVPIAIQLNQVPGDENPIFLPSDAKSDWLLAKIWVRSCDFHIHQTITHLLRTHLVSEVFGIALYRQLPAVHPIFKXXXXXXXXXXXXXXXXXXXXXXXXXXXXXANATGGGGHVQMVQKSMQDLTYSSLCFPEAIKARGMDNTEDIPYYFYRDDGLLVWEAIREFTAEVVDIYYESDQVVEGDQELQDFVKDVYMYGMRGKKASGFPESIKTKEKLSEYLTVVIFTASAQHAADFGQYDWYSWIPNAPPTMRAPPPKVKGVVTIEQIVDMLPDRGRSCWHLGAVWALSQFQDNELFLGMYPEEHFIETPVKEAMARFRKKLDTIVSVIAERNKKKKLPYYYLSPDRIPNSVAI
;
A
#
# COMPACT_ATOMS: atom_id res chain seq x y z
N MET A 1 -52.25 -4.49 -10.09
CA MET A 1 -51.05 -4.76 -9.27
C MET A 1 -49.90 -3.90 -9.79
N PRO A 2 -49.18 -3.23 -8.88
CA PRO A 2 -48.03 -2.46 -9.32
C PRO A 2 -46.94 -3.38 -9.91
N SER A 3 -46.27 -2.89 -10.92
CA SER A 3 -45.23 -3.65 -11.60
C SER A 3 -43.89 -2.89 -11.53
N TYR A 4 -42.87 -3.60 -11.16
CA TYR A 4 -41.52 -3.05 -11.09
C TYR A 4 -40.62 -3.76 -12.11
N THR A 5 -39.85 -2.99 -12.84
CA THR A 5 -38.81 -3.55 -13.70
C THR A 5 -37.49 -3.56 -12.95
N VAL A 6 -36.91 -4.74 -12.84
CA VAL A 6 -35.65 -4.92 -12.13
C VAL A 6 -34.56 -5.26 -13.14
N THR A 7 -33.50 -4.47 -13.17
CA THR A 7 -32.34 -4.74 -14.00
C THR A 7 -31.18 -5.12 -13.10
N VAL A 8 -30.59 -6.27 -13.35
CA VAL A 8 -29.47 -6.79 -12.57
C VAL A 8 -28.23 -6.82 -13.46
N ALA A 9 -27.16 -6.19 -13.01
CA ALA A 9 -25.87 -6.23 -13.70
C ALA A 9 -24.94 -7.15 -12.94
N THR A 10 -24.44 -8.17 -13.62
CA THR A 10 -23.47 -9.10 -13.07
C THR A 10 -22.07 -8.54 -13.28
N GLY A 11 -21.21 -8.65 -12.27
CA GLY A 11 -19.86 -8.13 -12.33
C GLY A 11 -19.04 -8.77 -13.44
N SER A 12 -17.98 -8.08 -13.85
CA SER A 12 -17.10 -8.56 -14.92
C SER A 12 -15.87 -9.31 -14.40
N GLN A 13 -15.72 -9.44 -13.08
CA GLN A 13 -14.61 -10.18 -12.49
C GLN A 13 -14.71 -11.66 -12.84
N TRP A 14 -13.56 -12.34 -12.80
CA TRP A 14 -13.55 -13.78 -13.02
C TRP A 14 -14.45 -14.48 -12.00
N PHE A 15 -15.26 -15.41 -12.49
CA PHE A 15 -16.17 -16.22 -11.67
C PHE A 15 -17.31 -15.40 -11.05
N ALA A 16 -17.65 -14.25 -11.63
CA ALA A 16 -18.76 -13.43 -11.12
C ALA A 16 -20.13 -13.97 -11.55
N GLY A 17 -20.18 -14.81 -12.57
CA GLY A 17 -21.46 -15.38 -13.05
C GLY A 17 -21.91 -16.57 -12.20
N THR A 18 -23.18 -16.92 -12.32
CA THR A 18 -23.73 -18.10 -11.62
C THR A 18 -24.86 -18.71 -12.43
N ASP A 19 -24.98 -20.03 -12.29
CA ASP A 19 -26.09 -20.80 -12.84
C ASP A 19 -27.17 -21.08 -11.78
N ASP A 20 -26.98 -20.57 -10.57
CA ASP A 20 -27.93 -20.79 -9.50
C ASP A 20 -29.20 -19.95 -9.69
N TYR A 21 -30.27 -20.39 -9.10
CA TYR A 21 -31.52 -19.61 -9.10
C TYR A 21 -31.39 -18.41 -8.16
N ILE A 22 -31.76 -17.24 -8.68
CA ILE A 22 -31.68 -15.99 -7.90
C ILE A 22 -33.10 -15.48 -7.67
N TYR A 23 -33.42 -15.21 -6.42
CA TYR A 23 -34.72 -14.68 -6.03
C TYR A 23 -34.55 -13.27 -5.47
N LEU A 24 -35.57 -12.45 -5.66
CA LEU A 24 -35.57 -11.07 -5.19
C LEU A 24 -36.85 -10.75 -4.45
N SER A 25 -36.73 -10.09 -3.32
CA SER A 25 -37.85 -9.44 -2.63
C SER A 25 -37.60 -7.95 -2.60
N LEU A 26 -38.63 -7.16 -2.83
CA LEU A 26 -38.57 -5.71 -2.73
C LEU A 26 -39.02 -5.28 -1.36
N VAL A 27 -38.22 -4.44 -0.70
CA VAL A 27 -38.55 -3.90 0.64
C VAL A 27 -38.73 -2.40 0.46
N GLY A 28 -39.92 -1.92 0.83
CA GLY A 28 -40.24 -0.52 0.70
C GLY A 28 -40.85 0.04 1.99
N SER A 29 -41.17 1.32 1.92
CA SER A 29 -41.74 2.01 3.08
C SER A 29 -43.10 1.44 3.47
N ALA A 30 -43.83 0.81 2.55
CA ALA A 30 -45.16 0.27 2.81
C ALA A 30 -45.14 -1.21 3.12
N GLY A 31 -43.97 -1.87 3.03
CA GLY A 31 -43.89 -3.29 3.32
C GLY A 31 -42.89 -4.02 2.48
N CYS A 32 -43.00 -5.33 2.45
CA CYS A 32 -42.05 -6.21 1.77
C CYS A 32 -42.80 -7.11 0.79
N SER A 33 -42.29 -7.26 -0.40
CA SER A 33 -42.88 -8.15 -1.39
C SER A 33 -42.55 -9.61 -1.09
N GLU A 34 -43.26 -10.51 -1.74
CA GLU A 34 -42.92 -11.92 -1.74
C GLU A 34 -41.65 -12.12 -2.58
N LYS A 35 -41.05 -13.31 -2.45
CA LYS A 35 -39.88 -13.67 -3.26
C LYS A 35 -40.26 -13.86 -4.72
N HIS A 36 -39.50 -13.28 -5.62
CA HIS A 36 -39.69 -13.43 -7.06
C HIS A 36 -38.45 -14.06 -7.67
N LEU A 37 -38.64 -15.11 -8.44
CA LEU A 37 -37.54 -15.71 -9.20
C LEU A 37 -37.16 -14.78 -10.35
N LEU A 38 -35.90 -14.46 -10.44
CA LEU A 38 -35.37 -13.67 -11.54
C LEU A 38 -34.93 -14.64 -12.64
N ASP A 39 -35.78 -14.78 -13.66
CA ASP A 39 -35.54 -15.74 -14.74
C ASP A 39 -36.10 -15.13 -16.02
N LYS A 40 -35.26 -15.05 -17.06
CA LYS A 40 -35.63 -14.59 -18.36
C LYS A 40 -35.70 -15.82 -19.28
N PRO A 41 -36.90 -16.18 -19.79
CA PRO A 41 -37.01 -17.40 -20.57
C PRO A 41 -36.07 -17.44 -21.75
N PHE A 42 -35.45 -18.57 -21.96
CA PHE A 42 -34.54 -18.82 -23.10
C PHE A 42 -33.30 -17.93 -23.10
N TYR A 43 -32.87 -17.49 -21.94
CA TYR A 43 -31.69 -16.65 -21.81
C TYR A 43 -30.87 -17.16 -20.62
N ASN A 44 -29.56 -17.25 -20.80
CA ASN A 44 -28.69 -17.67 -19.69
C ASN A 44 -28.39 -16.44 -18.83
N ASP A 45 -29.14 -16.31 -17.75
CA ASP A 45 -29.06 -15.15 -16.86
C ASP A 45 -27.78 -15.18 -16.02
N PHE A 46 -27.36 -14.00 -15.59
CA PHE A 46 -26.30 -13.85 -14.59
C PHE A 46 -24.93 -14.36 -15.01
N GLU A 47 -24.69 -14.35 -16.33
CA GLU A 47 -23.33 -14.59 -16.82
C GLU A 47 -22.43 -13.40 -16.50
N ARG A 48 -21.15 -13.65 -16.48
CA ARG A 48 -20.17 -12.61 -16.17
C ARG A 48 -20.34 -11.42 -17.14
N GLY A 49 -20.52 -10.23 -16.56
CA GLY A 49 -20.66 -8.99 -17.30
C GLY A 49 -22.06 -8.79 -17.91
N ALA A 50 -23.06 -9.67 -17.60
CA ALA A 50 -24.39 -9.58 -18.23
C ALA A 50 -25.26 -8.55 -17.51
N UNK A 51 -26.18 -8.05 -18.11
CA UNK A 51 -27.18 -7.17 -17.59
C UNK A 51 -28.53 -7.85 -17.93
N UNK A 52 -29.28 -8.20 -17.03
CA UNK A 52 -30.50 -8.91 -17.18
C UNK A 52 -31.63 -8.09 -16.62
N UNK A 53 -32.69 -8.04 -17.22
CA UNK A 53 -33.86 -7.30 -16.86
C UNK A 53 -34.94 -8.31 -16.59
N UNK A 54 -35.49 -8.11 -15.49
CA UNK A 54 -36.53 -9.01 -15.09
C UNK A 54 -37.69 -8.17 -14.62
N UNK A 55 -38.89 -8.57 -14.76
CA UNK A 55 -40.08 -7.86 -14.39
C UNK A 55 -40.64 -8.58 -13.17
N UNK A 56 -40.90 -7.84 -12.29
CA UNK A 56 -41.37 -8.40 -11.06
C UNK A 56 -42.68 -7.74 -10.70
N UNK A 57 -43.56 -8.38 -10.46
CA UNK A 57 -44.88 -7.89 -10.13
C UNK A 57 -45.11 -8.14 -8.64
N UNK A 58 -45.41 -7.11 -8.07
CA UNK A 58 -45.58 -7.14 -6.61
C UNK A 58 -47.04 -7.01 -6.27
N UNK A 59 -47.27 -7.53 -5.25
CA UNK A 59 -48.70 -7.55 -4.82
C UNK A 59 -49.09 -6.34 -4.05
N UNK A 60 -48.08 -5.72 -3.56
CA UNK A 60 -48.34 -4.50 -2.85
C UNK A 60 -47.42 -3.43 -3.39
N UNK A 61 -47.72 -2.44 -3.10
CA UNK A 61 -46.91 -1.30 -3.60
C UNK A 61 -45.88 -1.04 -2.56
N UNK A 62 -44.93 -1.13 -2.83
CA UNK A 62 -43.76 -0.90 -1.98
C UNK A 62 -43.25 0.51 -2.18
N UNK A 63 -43.84 1.33 -2.24
CA UNK A 63 -43.60 2.75 -2.31
C UNK A 63 -42.19 3.16 -2.58
N UNK A 64 -41.41 3.14 -1.89
CA UNK A 64 -40.05 3.54 -2.09
C UNK A 64 -39.26 2.32 -1.83
N UNK A 65 -38.75 1.92 -2.62
CA UNK A 65 -37.93 0.76 -2.54
C UNK A 65 -36.70 1.16 -1.82
N UNK A 66 -36.53 0.68 -0.93
CA UNK A 66 -35.48 0.99 -0.01
C UNK A 66 -34.45 -0.08 0.02
N UNK A 67 -34.83 -1.26 -0.28
CA UNK A 67 -33.85 -2.33 -0.18
C UNK A 67 -34.29 -3.45 -1.08
N UNK A 68 -33.34 -4.20 -1.34
CA UNK A 68 -33.67 -5.36 -2.10
C UNK A 68 -33.04 -6.54 -1.41
N UNK A 69 -33.57 -7.50 -1.35
CA UNK A 69 -33.09 -8.66 -0.69
C UNK A 69 -32.97 -9.73 -1.74
N UNK A 70 -31.90 -10.09 -1.97
CA UNK A 70 -31.59 -11.12 -2.95
C UNK A 70 -31.29 -12.39 -2.19
N UNK A 71 -31.74 -13.33 -2.73
CA UNK A 71 -31.55 -14.60 -2.09
C UNK A 71 -31.15 -15.57 -3.16
N UNK A 72 -30.20 -16.23 -2.94
CA UNK A 72 -29.73 -17.21 -3.87
C UNK A 72 -30.15 -18.55 -3.33
N UNK A 73 -30.49 -19.22 -4.11
CA UNK A 73 -30.93 -20.57 -3.81
C UNK A 73 -29.80 -21.46 -4.14
N UNK A 74 -29.30 -22.00 -3.41
CA UNK A 74 -28.09 -22.67 -3.49
C UNK A 74 -28.19 -24.04 -4.09
N UNK A 75 -27.77 -24.18 -4.99
CA UNK A 75 -27.48 -25.40 -5.62
C UNK A 75 -26.02 -25.58 -5.62
N UNK A 76 -25.38 -24.87 -6.05
CA UNK A 76 -23.94 -25.03 -6.21
C UNK A 76 -23.22 -23.84 -5.61
N UNK A 77 -22.60 -23.69 -5.24
CA UNK A 77 -21.74 -22.77 -4.63
C UNK A 77 -21.27 -21.68 -5.50
N UNK A 78 -21.89 -21.34 -6.41
CA UNK A 78 -21.44 -20.24 -7.23
C UNK A 78 -22.03 -18.97 -6.67
N UNK A 79 -21.41 -18.13 -6.73
CA UNK A 79 -21.75 -16.87 -6.21
C UNK A 79 -21.88 -15.90 -7.33
N UNK A 80 -22.58 -14.98 -7.24
CA UNK A 80 -22.81 -13.98 -8.24
C UNK A 80 -22.46 -12.65 -7.65
N UNK A 81 -21.82 -11.99 -8.31
CA UNK A 81 -21.43 -10.65 -7.96
C UNK A 81 -22.39 -9.71 -8.67
N UNK A 82 -23.10 -9.10 -8.03
CA UNK A 82 -24.03 -8.17 -8.59
C UNK A 82 -23.44 -6.81 -8.52
N UNK A 83 -23.43 -6.28 -9.52
CA UNK A 83 -22.74 -4.99 -9.70
C UNK A 83 -23.73 -3.88 -9.49
N UNK A 84 -24.89 -4.17 -9.80
CA UNK A 84 -25.89 -3.16 -9.70
C UNK A 84 -27.25 -3.83 -9.83
N UNK A 85 -28.05 -3.22 -9.28
CA UNK A 85 -29.38 -3.65 -9.42
C UNK A 85 -30.23 -2.42 -9.49
N UNK A 86 -30.89 -2.32 -10.35
CA UNK A 86 -31.70 -1.17 -10.65
C UNK A 86 -33.13 -1.64 -10.60
N UNK A 87 -33.83 -0.85 -10.00
CA UNK A 87 -35.18 -1.19 -9.88
C UNK A 87 -36.00 -0.04 -10.40
N UNK A 88 -36.69 -0.20 -11.15
CA UNK A 88 -37.49 0.84 -11.79
C UNK A 88 -38.92 0.45 -11.58
N UNK A 89 -39.53 1.36 -11.24
CA UNK A 89 -40.95 1.18 -11.05
C UNK A 89 -41.67 1.80 -12.16
N UNK A 90 -42.65 1.29 -12.18
CA UNK A 90 -43.53 1.81 -13.22
C UNK A 90 -43.91 3.28 -13.07
N UNK A 91 -43.75 3.72 -12.10
CA UNK A 91 -44.06 5.11 -11.82
C UNK A 91 -42.84 5.95 -11.90
N UNK A 92 -41.95 5.60 -12.16
CA UNK A 92 -40.93 6.52 -12.44
C UNK A 92 -39.89 6.68 -11.39
N UNK A 93 -39.73 5.88 -10.78
CA UNK A 93 -38.75 6.00 -9.73
C UNK A 93 -37.70 4.99 -9.99
N UNK A 94 -36.61 5.31 -10.03
CA UNK A 94 -35.52 4.43 -10.26
C UNK A 94 -34.70 4.36 -9.00
N UNK A 95 -34.53 3.34 -8.68
CA UNK A 95 -33.74 3.11 -7.51
C UNK A 95 -32.57 2.27 -7.92
N UNK A 96 -31.55 2.63 -7.67
CA UNK A 96 -30.33 1.96 -7.98
C UNK A 96 -29.74 1.44 -6.70
N UNK A 97 -29.37 0.44 -6.84
CA UNK A 97 -28.79 -0.25 -5.73
C UNK A 97 -27.44 -0.74 -6.15
N UNK A 98 -26.61 -0.32 -5.70
CA UNK A 98 -25.24 -0.71 -5.97
C UNK A 98 -24.88 -1.71 -4.94
N UNK A 99 -24.75 -2.60 -5.41
CA UNK A 99 -24.46 -3.73 -4.54
C UNK A 99 -23.14 -4.35 -4.93
N UNK A 100 -22.29 -4.14 -4.75
CA UNK A 100 -21.02 -4.72 -4.92
C UNK A 100 -20.81 -5.84 -3.98
N UNK A 101 -21.79 -6.46 -3.98
CA UNK A 101 -21.78 -7.52 -3.04
C UNK A 101 -21.98 -8.85 -3.74
N UNK A 102 -21.61 -9.78 -3.11
CA UNK A 102 -21.71 -11.10 -3.70
C UNK A 102 -22.86 -11.84 -3.03
N UNK A 103 -23.52 -12.39 -3.64
CA UNK A 103 -24.64 -13.14 -3.20
C UNK A 103 -24.22 -14.57 -3.02
N UNK A 104 -24.25 -14.94 -1.96
CA UNK A 104 -23.79 -16.27 -1.56
C UNK A 104 -25.01 -17.13 -1.27
N UNK A 105 -24.80 -18.25 -1.45
CA UNK A 105 -25.85 -19.21 -1.31
C UNK A 105 -26.35 -19.26 0.10
N UNK A 106 -27.45 -19.23 0.25
CA UNK A 106 -28.18 -19.31 1.45
C UNK A 106 -28.17 -18.10 2.31
N UNK A 107 -27.51 -17.25 1.78
CA UNK A 107 -27.43 -16.03 2.51
C UNK A 107 -28.28 -14.99 1.80
N UNK A 108 -28.78 -14.22 2.45
CA UNK A 108 -29.61 -13.18 1.90
C UNK A 108 -28.82 -11.94 1.90
N UNK A 109 -28.68 -11.48 0.95
CA UNK A 109 -27.94 -10.23 0.74
C UNK A 109 -28.98 -9.16 0.66
N UNK A 110 -28.74 -8.26 1.18
CA UNK A 110 -29.62 -7.16 1.17
C UNK A 110 -28.89 -6.00 0.64
N UNK A 111 -29.47 -5.51 -0.17
CA UNK A 111 -28.91 -4.32 -0.86
C UNK A 111 -29.82 -3.18 -0.49
N UNK A 112 -29.21 -2.28 -0.22
CA UNK A 112 -29.92 -1.07 0.18
C UNK A 112 -29.99 -0.18 -0.99
N UNK A 113 -30.85 0.52 -1.07
CA UNK A 113 -31.02 1.47 -2.15
C UNK A 113 -29.96 2.48 -1.97
N UNK A 114 -29.32 2.52 -2.77
CA UNK A 114 -28.17 3.35 -2.79
C UNK A 114 -28.44 4.64 -3.48
N UNK A 115 -29.37 4.94 -3.29
CA UNK A 115 -29.70 6.26 -3.80
C UNK A 115 -28.97 7.34 -3.14
N UNK A 116 -28.84 7.17 -2.13
CA UNK A 116 -28.11 8.16 -1.36
C UNK A 116 -27.34 7.41 -0.30
N UNK A 117 -26.33 7.81 -0.02
CA UNK A 117 -25.62 7.33 1.09
C UNK A 117 -26.29 7.91 2.29
N LYS A 118 -26.41 7.24 3.37
CA LYS A 118 -27.18 7.66 4.52
C LYS A 118 -26.47 7.34 5.83
N LEU A 119 -26.47 8.30 6.75
CA LEU A 119 -26.10 8.03 8.15
C LEU A 119 -27.24 7.30 8.83
N ALA A 120 -26.92 6.59 9.93
CA ALA A 120 -27.96 5.86 10.66
C ALA A 120 -29.05 6.78 11.17
N CYS A 121 -28.70 8.00 11.58
CA CYS A 121 -29.68 8.95 12.07
C CYS A 121 -30.65 9.44 11.00
N ASP A 122 -30.29 9.27 9.74
CA ASP A 122 -31.15 9.66 8.63
C ASP A 122 -32.09 8.54 8.19
N ASP A 123 -31.91 7.33 8.70
CA ASP A 123 -32.79 6.21 8.40
C ASP A 123 -33.94 6.18 9.40
N GLN A 124 -35.14 6.51 8.95
CA GLN A 124 -36.30 6.60 9.81
C GLN A 124 -37.17 5.36 9.76
N ILE A 125 -36.98 4.50 8.77
CA ILE A 125 -37.83 3.32 8.59
C ILE A 125 -37.24 2.17 9.39
N HIS A 126 -38.08 1.56 10.23
CA HIS A 126 -37.66 0.52 11.16
C HIS A 126 -36.98 -0.66 10.46
N ILE A 127 -37.53 -1.10 9.32
CA ILE A 127 -36.99 -2.26 8.61
C ILE A 127 -35.61 -1.96 8.04
N LEU A 128 -35.34 -0.72 7.64
CA LEU A 128 -34.03 -0.34 7.16
C LEU A 128 -33.03 -0.25 8.31
N LYS A 129 -33.47 0.21 9.47
CA LYS A 129 -32.61 0.19 10.67
C LYS A 129 -32.21 -1.23 11.04
N GLN A 130 -33.18 -2.15 10.98
CA GLN A 130 -32.90 -3.56 11.27
C GLN A 130 -31.94 -4.13 10.23
N HIS A 131 -32.10 -3.76 8.97
CA HIS A 131 -31.24 -4.23 7.90
C HIS A 131 -29.79 -3.78 8.11
N ARG A 132 -29.59 -2.52 8.50
CA ARG A 132 -28.25 -2.01 8.80
C ARG A 132 -27.59 -2.87 9.89
N ARG A 133 -28.34 -3.14 10.95
CA ARG A 133 -27.83 -3.92 12.07
C ARG A 133 -27.48 -5.35 11.67
N LYS A 134 -28.38 -5.99 10.92
CA LYS A 134 -28.17 -7.36 10.47
C LYS A 134 -26.97 -7.45 9.53
N GLU A 135 -26.82 -6.49 8.63
CA GLU A 135 -25.69 -6.46 7.72
C GLU A 135 -24.37 -6.45 8.49
N LEU A 136 -24.29 -5.60 9.52
CA LEU A 136 -23.05 -5.50 10.30
C LEU A 136 -22.81 -6.77 11.12
N GLU A 137 -23.88 -7.36 11.68
CA GLU A 137 -23.73 -8.62 12.41
C GLU A 137 -23.19 -9.72 11.52
N THR A 138 -23.68 -9.81 10.29
CA THR A 138 -23.21 -10.80 9.33
C THR A 138 -21.76 -10.55 8.97
N ARG A 139 -21.41 -9.29 8.71
CA ARG A 139 -20.03 -8.96 8.34
C ARG A 139 -19.05 -9.24 9.47
N GLN A 140 -19.46 -9.00 10.72
CA GLN A 140 -18.57 -9.26 11.86
C GLN A 140 -18.29 -10.74 12.03
N LYS A 141 -19.21 -11.60 11.60
CA LYS A 141 -18.96 -13.03 11.59
C LYS A 141 -18.03 -13.46 10.46
N GLU A 142 -18.06 -12.75 9.34
CA GLU A 142 -17.24 -13.07 8.18
C GLU A 142 -15.85 -12.44 8.24
N TYR A 143 -15.79 -11.21 8.75
CA TYR A 143 -14.53 -10.45 8.83
C TYR A 143 -14.06 -10.46 10.29
N ARG A 144 -13.47 -11.58 10.69
CA ARG A 144 -12.99 -11.72 12.06
C ARG A 144 -11.53 -11.32 12.15
N TRP A 145 -11.15 -10.72 13.27
CA TRP A 145 -9.77 -10.38 13.56
C TRP A 145 -8.97 -11.60 13.99
N MET A 146 -7.71 -11.65 13.58
CA MET A 146 -6.81 -12.73 13.95
C MET A 146 -5.42 -12.18 14.21
N GLU A 147 -4.76 -12.71 15.23
CA GLU A 147 -3.35 -12.42 15.46
C GLU A 147 -2.52 -13.37 14.61
N TRP A 148 -1.92 -12.84 13.54
CA TRP A 148 -1.10 -13.66 12.65
C TRP A 148 0.25 -13.96 13.28
N ASN A 149 0.88 -12.94 13.89
CA ASN A 149 2.12 -13.09 14.64
C ASN A 149 2.07 -12.12 15.81
N PRO A 150 2.65 -12.49 16.96
CA PRO A 150 2.68 -11.56 18.10
C PRO A 150 3.30 -10.22 17.70
N GLY A 151 2.67 -9.14 18.11
CA GLY A 151 3.17 -7.79 17.85
C GLY A 151 2.77 -7.19 16.52
N PHE A 152 2.26 -8.00 15.58
CA PHE A 152 1.77 -7.48 14.30
C PHE A 152 0.43 -6.78 14.48
N PRO A 153 0.05 -5.89 13.58
CA PRO A 153 -1.35 -5.47 13.55
C PRO A 153 -2.22 -6.70 13.34
N LEU A 154 -3.41 -6.72 13.93
CA LEU A 154 -4.30 -7.84 13.67
C LEU A 154 -4.71 -7.84 12.20
N SER A 155 -5.01 -9.01 11.68
CA SER A 155 -5.35 -9.21 10.29
C SER A 155 -6.63 -10.03 10.19
N ILE A 156 -7.06 -10.32 8.95
CA ILE A 156 -8.27 -11.09 8.75
C ILE A 156 -8.03 -12.57 9.08
N ASP A 157 -9.03 -13.18 9.71
CA ASP A 157 -8.98 -14.59 10.09
C ASP A 157 -9.23 -15.47 8.87
N ALA A 158 -8.17 -15.75 8.13
CA ALA A 158 -8.23 -16.62 6.95
C ALA A 158 -6.87 -17.27 6.78
N LYS A 159 -6.86 -18.59 6.65
CA LYS A 159 -5.61 -19.34 6.50
C LYS A 159 -5.22 -19.49 5.03
N CYS A 160 -6.16 -19.36 4.12
CA CYS A 160 -5.91 -19.45 2.69
C CYS A 160 -6.97 -18.63 1.94
N HIS A 161 -6.78 -18.51 0.62
CA HIS A 161 -7.69 -17.70 -0.20
C HIS A 161 -9.15 -18.13 -0.07
N LYS A 162 -9.39 -19.43 0.06
CA LYS A 162 -10.75 -19.97 0.15
C LYS A 162 -11.45 -19.56 1.45
N ASP A 163 -10.70 -19.22 2.48
CA ASP A 163 -11.27 -18.81 3.78
C ASP A 163 -11.63 -17.34 3.82
N LEU A 164 -11.21 -16.55 2.83
CA LEU A 164 -11.52 -15.13 2.77
C LEU A 164 -13.02 -14.93 2.50
N PRO A 165 -13.60 -13.82 2.98
CA PRO A 165 -14.97 -13.51 2.59
C PRO A 165 -15.11 -13.48 1.07
N ARG A 166 -16.27 -13.88 0.59
CA ARG A 166 -16.49 -14.05 -0.85
C ARG A 166 -16.30 -12.74 -1.62
N ASP A 167 -16.69 -11.62 -1.03
CA ASP A 167 -16.49 -10.33 -1.69
C ASP A 167 -15.01 -10.07 -1.97
N ILE A 168 -14.15 -10.41 -1.01
CA ILE A 168 -12.71 -10.25 -1.18
C ILE A 168 -12.18 -11.23 -2.21
N GLN A 169 -12.71 -12.45 -2.25
CA GLN A 169 -12.28 -13.43 -3.25
C GLN A 169 -12.53 -12.93 -4.67
N PHE A 170 -13.67 -12.29 -4.90
CA PHE A 170 -13.99 -11.76 -6.23
C PHE A 170 -13.11 -10.57 -6.62
N ASP A 171 -12.55 -9.87 -5.65
CA ASP A 171 -11.65 -8.76 -5.92
C ASP A 171 -10.20 -9.19 -6.08
N SER A 172 -9.92 -10.48 -6.22
CA SER A 172 -8.57 -11.01 -6.26
C SER A 172 -7.94 -11.00 -7.67
N GLU A 173 -8.54 -10.28 -8.60
CA GLU A 173 -8.01 -10.18 -9.96
C GLU A 173 -6.57 -9.70 -9.99
N LYS A 174 -6.24 -8.75 -9.10
CA LYS A 174 -4.87 -8.25 -9.01
C LYS A 174 -3.88 -9.31 -8.54
N GLY A 175 -4.33 -10.20 -7.67
CA GLY A 175 -3.50 -11.31 -7.23
C GLY A 175 -3.13 -12.25 -8.37
N VAL A 176 -4.10 -12.52 -9.26
CA VAL A 176 -3.86 -13.34 -10.44
C VAL A 176 -2.84 -12.66 -11.35
N ASP A 177 -2.97 -11.35 -11.56
CA ASP A 177 -2.01 -10.60 -12.37
C ASP A 177 -0.61 -10.64 -11.77
N PHE A 178 -0.51 -10.53 -10.44
CA PHE A 178 0.79 -10.64 -9.79
C PHE A 178 1.45 -11.97 -10.09
N VAL A 179 0.70 -13.07 -9.94
CA VAL A 179 1.24 -14.41 -10.19
C VAL A 179 1.67 -14.55 -11.66
N LEU A 180 0.86 -14.07 -12.59
CA LEU A 180 1.20 -14.12 -14.02
C LEU A 180 2.45 -13.31 -14.32
N ASN A 181 2.56 -12.11 -13.77
CA ASN A 181 3.73 -11.25 -14.00
C ASN A 181 4.98 -11.87 -13.40
N TYR A 182 4.86 -12.45 -12.20
CA TYR A 182 6.00 -13.11 -11.57
C TYR A 182 6.44 -14.31 -12.41
N SER A 183 5.49 -15.08 -12.93
CA SER A 183 5.81 -16.23 -13.78
C SER A 183 6.52 -15.81 -15.06
N LYS A 184 6.06 -14.73 -15.69
CA LYS A 184 6.72 -14.20 -16.89
C LYS A 184 8.14 -13.76 -16.60
N ALA A 185 8.35 -13.06 -15.47
CA ALA A 185 9.67 -12.63 -15.07
C ALA A 185 10.59 -13.83 -14.84
N MET A 186 10.05 -14.85 -14.19
CA MET A 186 10.84 -16.06 -13.90
C MET A 186 11.16 -16.82 -15.17
N GLU A 187 10.25 -16.85 -16.15
CA GLU A 187 10.55 -17.47 -17.44
C GLU A 187 11.74 -16.79 -18.14
N ASN A 188 11.72 -15.46 -18.17
CA ASN A 188 12.83 -14.72 -18.77
C ASN A 188 14.13 -14.95 -18.01
N LEU A 189 14.06 -14.96 -16.69
CA LEU A 189 15.25 -15.18 -15.88
C LEU A 189 15.73 -16.64 -15.94
N PHE A 190 14.79 -17.57 -16.15
CA PHE A 190 15.14 -19.00 -16.23
C PHE A 190 16.09 -19.24 -17.41
N ILE A 191 15.82 -18.63 -18.55
CA ILE A 191 16.69 -18.78 -19.71
C ILE A 191 18.09 -18.28 -19.36
N ASN A 192 18.19 -17.09 -18.78
CA ASN A 192 19.49 -16.52 -18.38
C ASN A 192 20.15 -17.39 -17.31
N ARG A 193 19.35 -17.85 -16.33
CA ARG A 193 19.88 -18.70 -15.27
C ARG A 193 20.42 -20.00 -15.83
N PHE A 194 19.71 -20.61 -16.77
CA PHE A 194 20.15 -21.87 -17.38
C PHE A 194 21.48 -21.69 -18.11
N MET A 195 21.63 -20.56 -18.79
CA MET A 195 22.88 -20.26 -19.50
C MET A 195 24.06 -20.08 -18.55
N HIS A 196 23.79 -19.70 -17.30
CA HIS A 196 24.85 -19.38 -16.35
C HIS A 196 24.80 -20.24 -15.08
N MET A 197 24.01 -21.31 -15.10
CA MET A 197 23.77 -22.09 -13.88
C MET A 197 25.00 -22.81 -13.35
N PHE A 198 25.98 -23.04 -14.19
CA PHE A 198 27.20 -23.73 -13.77
C PHE A 198 28.29 -22.80 -13.27
N GLN A 199 28.05 -21.49 -13.28
CA GLN A 199 28.98 -20.52 -12.74
C GLN A 199 28.58 -20.19 -11.31
N SER A 200 29.44 -20.52 -10.36
CA SER A 200 29.11 -20.37 -8.95
C SER A 200 29.34 -18.93 -8.44
N SER A 201 30.13 -18.15 -9.14
CA SER A 201 30.49 -16.81 -8.70
C SER A 201 30.51 -15.84 -9.88
N TRP A 202 30.58 -14.56 -9.53
CA TRP A 202 30.65 -13.47 -10.49
C TRP A 202 32.11 -13.06 -10.66
N SER A 203 32.50 -12.62 -11.88
CA SER A 203 33.86 -12.12 -12.09
C SER A 203 33.94 -10.63 -11.84
N ASP A 204 32.95 -9.86 -12.25
CA ASP A 204 32.93 -8.41 -11.98
C ASP A 204 31.50 -7.93 -11.94
N PHE A 205 31.32 -6.63 -11.65
CA PHE A 205 29.97 -6.05 -11.55
C PHE A 205 29.22 -6.19 -12.87
N ALA A 206 29.90 -6.07 -13.99
CA ALA A 206 29.25 -6.12 -15.30
C ALA A 206 28.59 -7.47 -15.57
N ASP A 207 29.00 -8.53 -14.88
CA ASP A 207 28.37 -9.84 -15.05
C ASP A 207 26.88 -9.80 -14.70
N PHE A 208 26.47 -8.88 -13.82
CA PHE A 208 25.06 -8.77 -13.44
C PHE A 208 24.19 -8.29 -14.61
N GLU A 209 24.78 -7.71 -15.65
CA GLU A 209 24.02 -7.37 -16.86
C GLU A 209 23.44 -8.60 -17.53
N LYS A 210 24.07 -9.77 -17.35
CA LYS A 210 23.60 -11.01 -17.97
C LYS A 210 22.24 -11.45 -17.48
N ILE A 211 21.87 -11.07 -16.25
CA ILE A 211 20.57 -11.39 -15.70
C ILE A 211 19.66 -10.17 -15.59
N PHE A 212 20.18 -8.98 -15.90
CA PHE A 212 19.40 -7.74 -15.81
C PHE A 212 18.29 -7.75 -16.86
N LEU A 213 17.06 -7.52 -16.42
CA LEU A 213 15.92 -7.49 -17.33
C LEU A 213 15.98 -6.23 -18.19
N ARG A 214 16.00 -6.41 -19.50
CA ARG A 214 16.11 -5.29 -20.42
C ARG A 214 14.73 -4.72 -20.73
N ILE A 215 14.14 -4.13 -19.71
CA ILE A 215 12.88 -3.42 -19.82
C ILE A 215 13.22 -1.94 -19.93
N SER A 216 12.64 -1.28 -20.91
CA SER A 216 12.87 0.15 -21.09
C SER A 216 12.47 0.92 -19.82
N ASN A 217 13.46 1.47 -19.12
CA ASN A 217 13.26 2.15 -17.86
C ASN A 217 14.42 3.09 -17.62
N THR A 218 14.14 4.38 -17.68
CA THR A 218 15.18 5.40 -17.58
C THR A 218 15.90 5.34 -16.23
N ILE A 219 15.14 5.15 -15.15
CA ILE A 219 15.75 5.18 -13.81
C ILE A 219 16.65 3.97 -13.61
N SER A 220 16.20 2.77 -13.97
CA SER A 220 17.03 1.58 -13.77
C SER A 220 18.31 1.65 -14.59
N GLU A 221 18.26 2.23 -15.78
CA GLU A 221 19.47 2.42 -16.59
C GLU A 221 20.42 3.43 -15.94
N GLN A 222 19.88 4.52 -15.38
CA GLN A 222 20.70 5.50 -14.67
C GLN A 222 21.34 4.84 -13.44
N VAL A 223 20.61 4.00 -12.73
CA VAL A 223 21.16 3.27 -11.59
C VAL A 223 22.30 2.35 -12.04
N MET A 224 22.06 1.57 -13.08
CA MET A 224 23.09 0.65 -13.58
C MET A 224 24.36 1.39 -13.97
N ASN A 225 24.22 2.55 -14.61
CA ASN A 225 25.37 3.29 -15.12
C ASN A 225 26.05 4.18 -14.09
N HIS A 226 25.35 4.60 -13.02
CA HIS A 226 25.87 5.61 -12.10
C HIS A 226 25.78 5.22 -10.63
N TRP A 227 25.51 3.96 -10.33
CA TRP A 227 25.22 3.53 -8.95
C TRP A 227 26.38 3.76 -7.98
N GLN A 228 27.62 3.85 -8.48
CA GLN A 228 28.76 4.06 -7.60
C GLN A 228 28.94 5.51 -7.17
N GLU A 229 28.22 6.44 -7.80
CA GLU A 229 28.38 7.86 -7.53
C GLU A 229 27.66 8.27 -6.24
N ASP A 230 28.26 9.20 -5.52
CA ASP A 230 27.67 9.71 -4.28
C ASP A 230 26.34 10.42 -4.53
N LEU A 231 26.20 11.12 -5.65
CA LEU A 231 24.94 11.76 -6.00
C LEU A 231 23.81 10.74 -6.15
N MET A 232 24.10 9.62 -6.81
CA MET A 232 23.08 8.59 -7.01
C MET A 232 22.67 7.98 -5.68
N PHE A 233 23.63 7.79 -4.77
CA PHE A 233 23.36 7.30 -3.41
C PHE A 233 22.38 8.24 -2.69
N GLY A 234 22.62 9.53 -2.76
CA GLY A 234 21.76 10.53 -2.14
C GLY A 234 20.34 10.52 -2.74
N TYR A 235 20.26 10.44 -4.05
CA TYR A 235 18.96 10.37 -4.73
C TYR A 235 18.17 9.14 -4.28
N GLN A 236 18.85 8.02 -4.09
CA GLN A 236 18.17 6.81 -3.66
C GLN A 236 17.58 6.97 -2.26
N LEU A 237 18.35 7.52 -1.33
CA LEU A 237 17.89 7.64 0.05
C LEU A 237 16.82 8.71 0.24
N ASN A 238 16.67 9.64 -0.71
CA ASN A 238 15.58 10.61 -0.61
C ASN A 238 14.49 10.38 -1.65
N GLY A 239 14.55 9.30 -2.42
CA GLY A 239 13.57 9.04 -3.47
C GLY A 239 13.00 7.64 -3.52
N CYS A 240 13.81 6.61 -3.25
CA CYS A 240 13.34 5.23 -3.32
C CYS A 240 12.71 4.78 -2.00
N ASN A 241 13.38 5.06 -0.90
CA ASN A 241 12.86 4.78 0.43
C ASN A 241 12.94 6.08 1.23
N PRO A 242 12.10 7.06 0.89
CA PRO A 242 12.31 8.45 1.33
C PRO A 242 11.81 8.74 2.73
N VAL A 243 11.32 7.74 3.46
CA VAL A 243 10.69 7.95 4.77
C VAL A 243 11.68 7.90 5.93
N LEU A 244 12.95 7.54 5.67
CA LEU A 244 13.93 7.39 6.73
C LEU A 244 14.81 8.62 6.95
N ILE A 245 15.07 9.37 5.89
CA ILE A 245 16.00 10.50 5.97
C ILE A 245 15.41 11.59 6.85
N GLN A 246 16.26 12.12 7.74
CA GLN A 246 15.82 13.21 8.60
C GLN A 246 16.96 14.20 8.80
N ARG A 247 16.59 15.44 9.07
CA ARG A 247 17.54 16.47 9.39
C ARG A 247 18.18 16.14 10.75
N CYS A 248 19.50 16.28 10.82
CA CYS A 248 20.25 16.00 12.02
C CYS A 248 20.28 17.24 12.89
N VAL A 249 19.60 17.21 14.03
CA VAL A 249 19.61 18.34 14.96
C VAL A 249 20.70 18.17 16.03
N LYS A 250 21.16 16.94 16.21
CA LYS A 250 22.23 16.60 17.13
C LYS A 250 22.91 15.35 16.61
N LEU A 251 24.23 15.35 16.55
CA LEU A 251 24.97 14.18 16.06
C LEU A 251 24.66 13.00 16.96
N PRO A 252 24.42 11.82 16.38
CA PRO A 252 24.15 10.64 17.22
C PRO A 252 25.32 10.32 18.14
N GLU A 253 25.01 10.01 19.39
CA GLU A 253 26.05 9.71 20.38
C GLU A 253 26.85 8.47 20.01
N ASN A 254 26.19 7.52 19.31
CA ASN A 254 26.86 6.30 18.89
C ASN A 254 27.51 6.40 17.50
N LEU A 255 27.65 7.62 16.99
CA LEU A 255 28.37 7.88 15.74
C LEU A 255 29.43 8.95 16.04
N PRO A 256 30.61 8.54 16.52
CA PRO A 256 31.62 9.52 16.98
C PRO A 256 32.42 10.10 15.81
N VAL A 257 31.73 10.80 14.93
CA VAL A 257 32.34 11.47 13.77
C VAL A 257 32.77 12.86 14.20
N THR A 258 33.95 13.28 13.73
CA THR A 258 34.51 14.59 14.03
C THR A 258 34.59 15.45 12.77
N THR A 259 34.74 16.76 12.97
CA THR A 259 34.94 17.68 11.84
C THR A 259 36.16 17.26 11.00
N GLU A 260 37.24 16.89 11.67
CA GLU A 260 38.48 16.50 10.97
C GLU A 260 38.26 15.32 10.03
N MET A 261 37.43 14.38 10.47
CA MET A 261 37.15 13.19 9.64
C MET A 261 36.46 13.53 8.34
N VAL A 262 35.57 14.54 8.35
CA VAL A 262 34.74 14.86 7.19
C VAL A 262 35.09 16.18 6.53
N GLU A 263 36.19 16.82 6.95
CA GLU A 263 36.44 18.19 6.47
C GLU A 263 36.67 18.24 4.95
N CYS A 264 37.14 17.18 4.33
CA CYS A 264 37.28 17.13 2.87
C CYS A 264 35.93 17.20 2.15
N SER A 265 34.87 16.80 2.84
CA SER A 265 33.52 16.78 2.27
C SER A 265 32.74 18.07 2.53
N LEU A 266 33.10 18.81 3.57
CA LEU A 266 32.40 20.04 3.93
C LEU A 266 32.88 21.19 3.05
N GLU A 267 31.95 21.92 2.47
CA GLU A 267 32.28 22.89 1.41
C GLU A 267 32.17 24.34 1.84
N ARG A 268 31.71 24.61 3.09
CA ARG A 268 31.49 25.99 3.54
C ARG A 268 32.56 26.47 4.52
N GLN A 269 33.58 25.68 4.75
CA GLN A 269 34.66 26.00 5.69
C GLN A 269 34.13 26.19 7.12
N LEU A 270 33.15 25.38 7.49
CA LEU A 270 32.56 25.37 8.81
C LEU A 270 32.86 24.06 9.48
N THR A 271 32.74 24.03 10.82
CA THR A 271 32.83 22.77 11.55
C THR A 271 31.59 21.92 11.28
N LEU A 272 31.70 20.65 11.55
CA LEU A 272 30.56 19.74 11.42
C LEU A 272 29.40 20.24 12.31
N GLU A 273 29.71 20.66 13.54
CA GLU A 273 28.70 21.18 14.46
C GLU A 273 28.01 22.43 13.92
N GLN A 274 28.76 23.31 13.27
CA GLN A 274 28.17 24.49 12.66
C GLN A 274 27.26 24.12 11.49
N GLU A 275 27.64 23.12 10.70
CA GLU A 275 26.79 22.64 9.60
C GLU A 275 25.51 22.01 10.15
N VAL A 276 25.58 21.30 11.27
CA VAL A 276 24.40 20.77 11.94
C VAL A 276 23.46 21.91 12.34
N GLU A 277 24.00 22.97 12.94
CA GLU A 277 23.20 24.11 13.37
C GLU A 277 22.52 24.79 12.19
N LEU A 278 23.19 24.84 11.03
CA LEU A 278 22.63 25.46 9.83
C LEU A 278 21.61 24.57 9.12
N GLY A 279 21.48 23.33 9.54
CA GLY A 279 20.51 22.41 8.95
C GLY A 279 21.00 21.73 7.69
N ASN A 280 22.33 21.63 7.51
CA ASN A 280 22.91 21.06 6.30
C ASN A 280 23.29 19.58 6.45
N ILE A 281 23.06 19.00 7.63
CA ILE A 281 23.43 17.62 7.90
C ILE A 281 22.16 16.79 8.09
N PHE A 282 22.16 15.60 7.52
CA PHE A 282 21.04 14.68 7.56
C PHE A 282 21.53 13.31 8.00
N VAL A 283 20.64 12.51 8.52
CA VAL A 283 21.00 11.17 9.01
C VAL A 283 19.95 10.17 8.58
N VAL A 284 20.42 8.97 8.23
CA VAL A 284 19.58 7.81 8.06
C VAL A 284 20.13 6.73 8.99
N ASP A 285 19.31 6.29 9.93
CA ASP A 285 19.73 5.36 10.97
C ASP A 285 18.94 4.06 10.82
N PHE A 286 19.64 2.99 10.53
CA PHE A 286 19.04 1.67 10.35
C PHE A 286 19.06 0.84 11.63
N LYS A 287 18.89 1.49 12.77
CA LYS A 287 18.93 0.82 14.06
C LYS A 287 17.90 -0.30 14.19
N LEU A 288 16.82 -0.22 13.41
CA LEU A 288 15.81 -1.27 13.42
C LEU A 288 16.42 -2.64 13.12
N LEU A 289 17.47 -2.68 12.29
CA LEU A 289 18.09 -3.94 11.88
C LEU A 289 19.04 -4.51 12.92
N ASP A 290 19.36 -3.75 13.97
CA ASP A 290 20.25 -4.25 15.00
C ASP A 290 19.58 -5.39 15.77
N GLY A 291 20.24 -6.55 15.81
CA GLY A 291 19.72 -7.71 16.51
C GLY A 291 18.75 -8.56 15.73
N ILE A 292 18.49 -8.21 14.47
CA ILE A 292 17.60 -9.01 13.60
C ILE A 292 18.34 -10.27 13.16
N ASP A 293 17.66 -11.43 13.28
CA ASP A 293 18.25 -12.70 12.87
C ASP A 293 18.43 -12.78 11.37
N VAL A 294 19.60 -13.24 10.95
CA VAL A 294 19.86 -13.44 9.52
C VAL A 294 19.22 -14.74 9.06
N ASN A 295 18.99 -14.81 7.77
CA ASN A 295 18.39 -15.98 7.12
C ASN A 295 19.35 -17.17 7.17
N LYS A 296 18.92 -18.26 7.79
CA LYS A 296 19.71 -19.49 7.93
C LYS A 296 19.04 -20.68 7.24
N THR A 297 18.14 -20.42 6.31
CA THR A 297 17.43 -21.49 5.63
C THR A 297 18.34 -22.31 4.71
N ASP A 298 19.47 -21.73 4.28
CA ASP A 298 20.45 -22.47 3.47
C ASP A 298 21.74 -22.58 4.28
N PRO A 299 22.01 -23.75 4.88
CA PRO A 299 23.21 -23.90 5.69
C PRO A 299 24.52 -23.86 4.89
N CYS A 300 24.46 -24.06 3.58
CA CYS A 300 25.64 -24.06 2.73
C CYS A 300 26.11 -22.66 2.36
N THR A 301 25.26 -21.66 2.45
CA THR A 301 25.59 -20.28 2.08
C THR A 301 25.18 -19.35 3.22
N LEU A 302 26.19 -18.80 3.92
CA LEU A 302 25.92 -17.86 4.99
C LEU A 302 25.46 -16.52 4.43
N GLN A 303 24.59 -15.86 5.20
CA GLN A 303 24.08 -14.53 4.86
C GLN A 303 24.35 -13.61 6.05
N PHE A 304 24.47 -12.31 5.75
CA PHE A 304 24.87 -11.34 6.75
C PHE A 304 24.01 -10.09 6.64
N LEU A 305 23.94 -9.35 7.74
CA LEU A 305 23.12 -8.16 7.85
C LEU A 305 23.92 -7.11 8.63
N ALA A 306 23.65 -5.84 8.37
CA ALA A 306 24.25 -4.73 9.09
C ALA A 306 23.15 -3.86 9.67
N ALA A 307 23.55 -2.87 10.49
CA ALA A 307 22.61 -1.88 11.03
C ALA A 307 23.29 -0.52 10.97
N PRO A 308 23.45 0.05 9.76
CA PRO A 308 24.30 1.23 9.60
C PRO A 308 23.67 2.53 10.12
N ILE A 309 24.56 3.49 10.36
CA ILE A 309 24.19 4.89 10.51
C ILE A 309 24.91 5.66 9.40
N CYS A 310 24.16 6.43 8.61
CA CYS A 310 24.71 7.18 7.49
C CYS A 310 24.45 8.66 7.70
N LEU A 311 25.52 9.45 7.65
CA LEU A 311 25.43 10.90 7.74
C LEU A 311 25.54 11.49 6.34
N LEU A 312 24.66 12.44 6.02
CA LEU A 312 24.63 13.08 4.72
C LEU A 312 24.74 14.59 4.86
N TYR A 313 25.13 15.24 3.78
CA TYR A 313 25.46 16.65 3.78
C TYR A 313 24.84 17.32 2.56
N LYS A 314 24.21 18.48 2.77
CA LYS A 314 23.72 19.31 1.68
C LYS A 314 24.89 20.19 1.21
N ASN A 315 25.41 19.91 0.02
CA ASN A 315 26.58 20.60 -0.51
C ASN A 315 26.19 21.96 -1.11
N LEU A 316 27.16 22.68 -1.64
CA LEU A 316 26.90 24.01 -2.22
C LEU A 316 26.00 23.96 -3.46
N ALA A 317 25.92 22.81 -4.11
CA ALA A 317 24.99 22.62 -5.24
C ALA A 317 23.59 22.23 -4.77
N ASN A 318 23.35 22.24 -3.45
CA ASN A 318 22.09 21.86 -2.82
C ASN A 318 21.74 20.39 -3.02
N LYS A 319 22.74 19.56 -3.28
CA LYS A 319 22.55 18.12 -3.38
C LYS A 319 22.93 17.47 -2.07
N ILE A 320 22.22 16.40 -1.72
CA ILE A 320 22.48 15.68 -0.48
C ILE A 320 23.35 14.47 -0.82
N VAL A 321 24.55 14.42 -0.22
CA VAL A 321 25.52 13.37 -0.50
C VAL A 321 26.01 12.76 0.81
N PRO A 322 26.42 11.48 0.81
CA PRO A 322 26.92 10.84 2.02
C PRO A 322 28.30 11.34 2.39
N ILE A 323 28.54 11.50 3.70
CA ILE A 323 29.87 11.95 4.19
C ILE A 323 30.44 11.04 5.26
N ALA A 324 29.65 10.14 5.88
CA ALA A 324 30.17 9.20 6.88
C ALA A 324 29.20 8.04 7.00
N ILE A 325 29.75 6.84 7.09
CA ILE A 325 28.96 5.60 7.26
C ILE A 325 29.63 4.74 8.32
N GLN A 326 28.86 4.34 9.33
CA GLN A 326 29.26 3.36 10.31
C GLN A 326 28.30 2.17 10.16
N LEU A 327 28.85 0.97 10.00
CA LEU A 327 28.03 -0.17 9.55
C LEU A 327 27.29 -0.91 10.67
N ASN A 328 27.62 -0.62 11.92
CA ASN A 328 26.92 -1.21 13.07
C ASN A 328 26.69 -0.13 14.11
N GLN A 329 25.83 -0.42 15.07
CA GLN A 329 25.34 0.60 16.00
C GLN A 329 26.31 0.96 17.11
N VAL A 330 27.17 0.01 17.53
CA VAL A 330 28.08 0.23 18.64
C VAL A 330 29.44 0.66 18.10
N PRO A 331 29.89 1.88 18.40
CA PRO A 331 31.20 2.32 17.89
C PRO A 331 32.34 1.54 18.55
N GLY A 332 33.46 1.45 17.85
CA GLY A 332 34.62 0.76 18.36
C GLY A 332 35.66 0.55 17.29
N ASP A 333 36.80 -0.03 17.68
CA ASP A 333 37.90 -0.26 16.75
C ASP A 333 37.53 -1.22 15.63
N GLU A 334 36.59 -2.13 15.89
CA GLU A 334 36.17 -3.10 14.88
C GLU A 334 34.90 -2.65 14.13
N ASN A 335 34.51 -1.40 14.31
CA ASN A 335 33.37 -0.81 13.62
C ASN A 335 33.76 0.59 13.14
N PRO A 336 34.63 0.67 12.12
CA PRO A 336 35.16 1.98 11.71
C PRO A 336 34.11 2.83 11.00
N ILE A 337 34.33 4.12 11.02
CA ILE A 337 33.51 5.09 10.27
C ILE A 337 34.15 5.26 8.91
N PHE A 338 33.43 4.86 7.86
CA PHE A 338 33.88 4.99 6.49
C PHE A 338 33.58 6.38 5.95
N LEU A 339 34.49 6.91 5.14
CA LEU A 339 34.47 8.28 4.66
C LEU A 339 34.73 8.33 3.16
N PRO A 340 34.24 9.34 2.45
CA PRO A 340 34.57 9.48 1.03
C PRO A 340 36.06 9.60 0.73
N SER A 341 36.84 10.06 1.72
CA SER A 341 38.30 10.17 1.56
C SER A 341 39.04 8.85 1.73
N ASP A 342 38.35 7.79 2.14
CA ASP A 342 38.94 6.46 2.23
C ASP A 342 39.23 5.89 0.86
N ALA A 343 39.90 4.73 0.80
CA ALA A 343 40.11 4.02 -0.47
C ALA A 343 38.76 3.76 -1.14
N LYS A 344 38.75 3.81 -2.46
CA LYS A 344 37.53 3.66 -3.24
C LYS A 344 36.76 2.39 -2.91
N SER A 345 37.48 1.28 -2.73
CA SER A 345 36.82 0.00 -2.41
C SER A 345 36.14 0.04 -1.05
N ASP A 346 36.79 0.66 -0.07
CA ASP A 346 36.19 0.80 1.27
C ASP A 346 34.91 1.61 1.22
N TRP A 347 34.96 2.76 0.55
CA TRP A 347 33.80 3.66 0.48
C TRP A 347 32.67 3.01 -0.32
N LEU A 348 33.01 2.36 -1.44
CA LEU A 348 32.01 1.66 -2.23
C LEU A 348 31.31 0.58 -1.42
N LEU A 349 32.10 -0.24 -0.70
CA LEU A 349 31.51 -1.32 0.12
C LEU A 349 30.59 -0.78 1.19
N ALA A 350 31.00 0.31 1.84
CA ALA A 350 30.16 0.93 2.88
C ALA A 350 28.82 1.38 2.28
N LYS A 351 28.86 1.98 1.09
CA LYS A 351 27.62 2.43 0.43
C LYS A 351 26.75 1.24 0.01
N ILE A 352 27.34 0.16 -0.45
CA ILE A 352 26.59 -1.05 -0.80
C ILE A 352 25.86 -1.57 0.43
N TRP A 353 26.55 -1.62 1.58
CA TRP A 353 25.92 -2.09 2.81
C TRP A 353 24.72 -1.22 3.21
N VAL A 354 24.85 0.09 3.11
CA VAL A 354 23.74 0.98 3.45
C VAL A 354 22.54 0.70 2.54
N ARG A 355 22.78 0.57 1.23
CA ARG A 355 21.67 0.36 0.31
C ARG A 355 21.08 -1.05 0.41
N SER A 356 21.88 -2.04 0.77
CA SER A 356 21.35 -3.36 1.10
C SER A 356 20.38 -3.27 2.27
N CYS A 357 20.76 -2.56 3.32
CA CYS A 357 19.90 -2.38 4.49
C CYS A 357 18.68 -1.53 4.16
N ASP A 358 18.85 -0.54 3.29
CA ASP A 358 17.74 0.26 2.80
C ASP A 358 16.70 -0.62 2.11
N PHE A 359 17.15 -1.58 1.31
CA PHE A 359 16.26 -2.53 0.67
C PHE A 359 15.41 -3.29 1.69
N HIS A 360 16.03 -3.79 2.76
CA HIS A 360 15.30 -4.56 3.78
C HIS A 360 14.23 -3.72 4.46
N ILE A 361 14.58 -2.49 4.86
CA ILE A 361 13.62 -1.60 5.50
C ILE A 361 12.49 -1.26 4.52
N HIS A 362 12.85 -0.99 3.27
CA HIS A 362 11.84 -0.67 2.25
C HIS A 362 10.82 -1.79 2.11
N GLN A 363 11.30 -3.01 1.92
CA GLN A 363 10.40 -4.13 1.62
C GLN A 363 9.49 -4.48 2.79
N THR A 364 10.03 -4.51 3.98
CA THR A 364 9.31 -5.04 5.14
C THR A 364 8.55 -3.96 5.90
N ILE A 365 9.13 -2.79 6.06
CA ILE A 365 8.52 -1.75 6.89
C ILE A 365 7.80 -0.71 6.04
N THR A 366 8.54 -0.05 5.13
CA THR A 366 7.95 1.04 4.34
C THR A 366 6.81 0.51 3.47
N HIS A 367 7.00 -0.64 2.85
CA HIS A 367 6.02 -1.23 1.95
C HIS A 367 5.05 -2.15 2.68
N LEU A 368 5.53 -3.29 3.24
CA LEU A 368 4.61 -4.27 3.82
C LEU A 368 3.84 -3.73 5.01
N LEU A 369 4.54 -3.24 6.04
CA LEU A 369 3.86 -2.82 7.27
C LEU A 369 3.05 -1.55 7.06
N ARG A 370 3.70 -0.51 6.57
CA ARG A 370 3.12 0.83 6.59
C ARG A 370 2.09 1.06 5.48
N THR A 371 2.02 0.18 4.48
CA THR A 371 0.97 0.28 3.48
C THR A 371 0.03 -0.92 3.54
N HIS A 372 0.53 -2.13 3.28
CA HIS A 372 -0.35 -3.30 3.19
C HIS A 372 -1.00 -3.67 4.52
N LEU A 373 -0.21 -3.84 5.58
CA LEU A 373 -0.77 -4.30 6.85
C LEU A 373 -1.64 -3.25 7.51
N VAL A 374 -1.24 -1.99 7.45
CA VAL A 374 -2.06 -0.91 8.02
C VAL A 374 -3.34 -0.72 7.21
N SER A 375 -3.25 -0.77 5.88
CA SER A 375 -4.46 -0.64 5.03
C SER A 375 -5.43 -1.78 5.28
N GLU A 376 -4.93 -2.98 5.52
CA GLU A 376 -5.78 -4.11 5.84
C GLU A 376 -6.56 -3.87 7.13
N VAL A 377 -5.91 -3.28 8.13
CA VAL A 377 -6.60 -2.90 9.37
C VAL A 377 -7.78 -1.98 9.07
N PHE A 378 -7.53 -0.93 8.29
CA PHE A 378 -8.61 -0.01 7.92
C PHE A 378 -9.72 -0.74 7.15
N GLY A 379 -9.35 -1.61 6.23
CA GLY A 379 -10.32 -2.33 5.41
C GLY A 379 -11.19 -3.28 6.22
N ILE A 380 -10.58 -4.05 7.12
CA ILE A 380 -11.35 -4.98 7.95
C ILE A 380 -12.34 -4.21 8.84
N ALA A 381 -11.87 -3.16 9.50
CA ALA A 381 -12.74 -2.35 10.36
C ALA A 381 -13.86 -1.71 9.55
N LEU A 382 -13.56 -1.26 8.33
CA LEU A 382 -14.56 -0.66 7.46
C LEU A 382 -15.69 -1.64 7.16
N TYR A 383 -15.35 -2.85 6.73
CA TYR A 383 -16.37 -3.87 6.43
C TYR A 383 -17.14 -4.29 7.68
N ARG A 384 -16.48 -4.34 8.82
CA ARG A 384 -17.11 -4.80 10.05
C ARG A 384 -18.11 -3.79 10.62
N GLN A 385 -17.86 -2.50 10.44
CA GLN A 385 -18.58 -1.49 11.23
C GLN A 385 -19.40 -0.49 10.42
N LEU A 386 -19.19 -0.42 9.10
CA LEU A 386 -19.93 0.54 8.29
C LEU A 386 -20.77 -0.19 7.25
N PRO A 387 -22.11 -0.01 7.27
CA PRO A 387 -22.94 -0.66 6.26
C PRO A 387 -22.74 -0.03 4.88
N ALA A 388 -23.14 -0.76 3.85
CA ALA A 388 -22.90 -0.35 2.47
C ALA A 388 -23.50 1.02 2.14
N VAL A 389 -24.60 1.41 2.80
CA VAL A 389 -25.23 2.71 2.52
C VAL A 389 -24.55 3.86 3.27
N HIS A 390 -23.63 3.56 4.17
CA HIS A 390 -22.94 4.63 4.92
C HIS A 390 -22.02 5.38 3.95
N PRO A 391 -22.06 6.72 3.96
CA PRO A 391 -21.25 7.49 3.01
C PRO A 391 -19.75 7.24 3.15
N ILE A 392 -19.26 7.02 4.36
CA ILE A 392 -17.82 6.76 4.56
C ILE A 392 -17.45 5.41 3.96
N PHE A 393 -18.31 4.42 4.03
CA PHE A 393 -18.03 3.13 3.38
C PHE A 393 -17.82 3.33 1.88
N LYS A 394 -18.69 4.08 1.27
CA LYS A 394 -18.53 4.36 -0.16
C LYS A 394 -17.26 5.10 -0.47
N UNK A 395 -16.92 6.03 0.30
CA UNK A 395 -15.73 6.84 0.05
C UNK A 395 -14.46 6.04 0.15
N UNK A 396 -14.39 5.01 1.03
CA UNK A 396 -13.17 4.28 1.30
C UNK A 396 -13.20 2.88 0.63
N UNK A 397 -14.33 2.39 0.25
CA UNK A 397 -14.41 1.07 -0.37
C UNK A 397 -13.51 0.90 -1.56
N UNK A 398 -13.34 1.82 -2.35
CA UNK A 398 -12.51 1.72 -3.55
C UNK A 398 -11.04 1.74 -3.17
N UNK A 399 -10.75 2.36 -2.12
CA UNK A 399 -9.42 2.39 -1.61
C UNK A 399 -9.04 1.15 -0.83
N UNK A 400 -9.97 0.38 -0.17
CA UNK A 400 -9.72 -0.76 0.68
C UNK A 400 -10.21 -2.10 0.10
N UNK A 401 -10.74 -2.15 -0.92
CA UNK A 401 -11.28 -3.30 -1.62
C UNK A 401 -10.24 -4.34 -1.98
N UNK A 402 -9.17 -4.11 -2.36
CA UNK A 402 -8.15 -5.01 -2.83
C UNK A 402 -7.13 -5.33 -1.73
N UNK A 403 -7.20 -4.68 -0.77
CA UNK A 403 -6.27 -4.82 0.31
C UNK A 403 -6.39 -6.10 1.09
N UNK A 404 -7.36 -6.65 1.30
CA UNK A 404 -7.55 -7.86 2.01
C UNK A 404 -7.15 -9.09 1.27
N UNK A 405 -7.27 -9.12 0.14
CA UNK A 405 -6.87 -10.19 -0.76
C UNK A 405 -5.36 -10.17 -0.99
N UNK A 406 -4.99 -9.12 -1.12
CA UNK A 406 -3.61 -8.96 -1.35
C UNK A 406 -2.78 -9.23 -0.11
N UNK A 407 -3.26 -8.90 0.88
CA UNK A 407 -2.60 -9.15 2.12
C UNK A 407 -2.58 -10.62 2.47
N UNK A 408 -3.49 -11.21 2.18
CA UNK A 408 -3.53 -12.64 2.41
C UNK A 408 -2.62 -13.37 1.48
N UNK A 409 -2.60 -12.96 0.35
CA UNK A 409 -1.76 -13.53 -0.66
C UNK A 409 -0.29 -13.15 -0.44
N UNK A 410 -0.20 -12.06 -0.09
CA UNK A 410 1.14 -11.63 0.14
C UNK A 410 1.71 -12.16 1.42
N UNK A 411 0.89 -12.25 2.28
CA UNK A 411 1.31 -12.80 3.52
C UNK A 411 1.56 -14.26 3.42
N UNK A 412 0.85 -14.81 2.73
CA UNK A 412 1.04 -16.21 2.51
C UNK A 412 2.24 -16.46 1.64
N UNK A 413 2.40 -15.76 0.70
CA UNK A 413 3.48 -15.90 -0.23
C UNK A 413 4.78 -15.22 0.25
N UNK A 414 4.61 -14.31 0.76
CA UNK A 414 5.80 -13.57 1.13
C UNK A 414 6.27 -13.86 2.53
N UNK A 415 5.40 -14.11 3.20
CA UNK A 415 5.71 -14.38 4.57
C UNK A 415 5.84 -15.83 4.88
N UNK A 416 5.38 -16.47 4.06
CA UNK A 416 5.56 -17.90 4.23
C UNK A 416 6.99 -18.19 3.95
N UNK A 417 7.56 -18.90 4.65
CA UNK A 417 8.92 -19.25 4.61
C UNK A 417 9.34 -20.01 3.41
N UNK A 418 8.55 -20.53 2.89
CA UNK A 418 8.82 -21.30 1.73
C UNK A 418 8.82 -20.50 0.47
N UNK A 419 8.58 -19.40 0.58
CA UNK A 419 8.56 -18.62 -0.57
C UNK A 419 9.93 -18.31 -1.10
N UNK A 420 9.92 -18.03 -2.19
CA UNK A 420 11.11 -17.69 -2.92
C UNK A 420 11.73 -16.37 -2.44
N UNK A 421 10.98 -15.58 -2.15
CA UNK A 421 11.48 -14.32 -1.69
C UNK A 421 12.18 -14.38 -0.35
N UNK A 422 11.75 -15.20 0.32
CA UNK A 422 12.35 -15.43 1.60
C UNK A 422 13.67 -16.14 1.52
N UNK A 423 13.83 -16.76 0.65
CA UNK A 423 15.05 -17.46 0.38
C UNK A 423 16.08 -16.55 -0.20
N ALA A 424 15.67 -15.61 -0.86
CA ALA A 424 16.56 -14.73 -1.65
C ALA A 424 17.19 -13.61 -0.82
N ASN A 425 16.71 -13.29 0.35
CA ASN A 425 17.22 -12.12 1.06
C ASN A 425 17.59 -12.44 2.52
N ALA A 426 18.42 -11.55 3.09
CA ALA A 426 19.04 -11.79 4.39
C ALA A 426 18.04 -11.74 5.55
N THR A 427 16.90 -11.10 5.39
CA THR A 427 15.89 -11.03 6.47
C THR A 427 14.79 -12.08 6.30
N GLY A 428 14.89 -12.93 5.29
CA GLY A 428 13.97 -14.04 5.14
C GLY A 428 14.11 -15.05 6.28
N GLY A 429 13.12 -15.90 6.43
CA GLY A 429 13.18 -16.98 7.40
C GLY A 429 12.90 -16.58 8.83
N GLY A 430 12.43 -15.36 9.05
CA GLY A 430 12.05 -14.91 10.40
C GLY A 430 12.50 -13.52 10.76
N GLY A 431 13.57 -13.05 10.15
CA GLY A 431 14.05 -11.70 10.45
C GLY A 431 13.01 -10.64 10.12
N HIS A 432 12.31 -10.81 9.00
CA HIS A 432 11.29 -9.82 8.63
C HIS A 432 10.16 -9.76 9.66
N VAL A 433 9.83 -10.89 10.29
CA VAL A 433 8.84 -10.90 11.38
C VAL A 433 9.34 -10.04 12.54
N GLN A 434 10.61 -10.24 12.93
CA GLN A 434 11.21 -9.44 14.00
C GLN A 434 11.21 -7.95 13.66
N MET A 435 11.49 -7.63 12.40
CA MET A 435 11.48 -6.22 11.96
C MET A 435 10.10 -5.59 12.16
N VAL A 436 9.04 -6.29 11.75
CA VAL A 436 7.68 -5.77 11.94
C VAL A 436 7.37 -5.60 13.43
N GLN A 437 7.73 -6.60 14.24
CA GLN A 437 7.48 -6.53 15.68
C GLN A 437 8.18 -5.33 16.32
N LYS A 438 9.43 -5.07 15.95
CA LYS A 438 10.15 -3.91 16.46
C LYS A 438 9.54 -2.61 15.98
N SER A 439 9.17 -2.54 14.71
CA SER A 439 8.63 -1.31 14.13
C SER A 439 7.26 -0.98 14.71
N MET A 440 6.46 -2.00 15.01
CA MET A 440 5.14 -1.77 15.60
C MET A 440 5.21 -1.12 16.98
N GLN A 441 6.31 -1.27 17.68
CA GLN A 441 6.46 -0.59 18.97
C GLN A 441 6.48 0.92 18.82
N ASP A 442 6.88 1.42 17.65
CA ASP A 442 7.04 2.85 17.40
C ASP A 442 6.04 3.42 16.39
N LEU A 443 5.21 2.57 15.77
CA LEU A 443 4.27 3.06 14.77
C LEU A 443 3.19 3.92 15.44
N THR A 444 2.97 5.12 14.88
CA THR A 444 1.98 6.04 15.44
C THR A 444 1.08 6.58 14.34
N TYR A 445 -0.09 7.04 14.75
CA TYR A 445 -1.02 7.71 13.85
C TYR A 445 -0.37 8.94 13.20
N SER A 446 0.35 9.74 13.99
CA SER A 446 0.99 10.93 13.46
C SER A 446 2.04 10.61 12.41
N SER A 447 2.67 9.44 12.51
CA SER A 447 3.66 9.03 11.50
C SER A 447 3.00 8.65 10.18
N LEU A 448 1.69 8.44 10.17
CA LEU A 448 0.92 8.19 8.95
C LEU A 448 0.31 9.47 8.38
N CYS A 449 0.31 10.55 9.15
CA CYS A 449 -0.13 11.87 8.67
C CYS A 449 1.04 12.49 7.92
N PHE A 450 0.98 12.49 6.61
CA PHE A 450 2.12 12.84 5.78
C PHE A 450 2.78 14.18 6.16
N PRO A 451 2.02 15.29 6.28
CA PRO A 451 2.69 16.55 6.65
C PRO A 451 3.34 16.51 8.02
N GLU A 452 2.71 15.83 9.00
CA GLU A 452 3.27 15.72 10.34
C GLU A 452 4.53 14.85 10.34
N ALA A 453 4.54 13.78 9.56
CA ALA A 453 5.70 12.91 9.46
C ALA A 453 6.89 13.65 8.84
N ILE A 454 6.64 14.42 7.78
CA ILE A 454 7.68 15.22 7.14
C ILE A 454 8.25 16.24 8.13
N LYS A 455 7.36 16.91 8.87
CA LYS A 455 7.79 17.92 9.85
C LYS A 455 8.57 17.29 11.00
N ALA A 456 8.12 16.14 11.47
CA ALA A 456 8.79 15.45 12.58
C ALA A 456 10.23 15.05 12.24
N ARG A 457 10.51 14.80 10.95
CA ARG A 457 11.86 14.49 10.51
C ARG A 457 12.67 15.74 10.13
N GLY A 458 12.09 16.93 10.30
CA GLY A 458 12.78 18.18 10.00
C GLY A 458 12.96 18.43 8.52
N MET A 459 12.15 17.80 7.67
CA MET A 459 12.30 17.86 6.23
C MET A 459 11.28 18.78 5.56
N ASP A 460 10.58 19.61 6.34
CA ASP A 460 9.45 20.37 5.81
C ASP A 460 9.83 21.70 5.14
N ASN A 461 11.05 22.19 5.32
CA ASN A 461 11.45 23.47 4.71
C ASN A 461 11.86 23.24 3.26
N THR A 462 10.99 23.64 2.33
CA THR A 462 11.20 23.38 0.92
C THR A 462 12.34 24.22 0.32
N GLU A 463 12.63 25.39 0.90
CA GLU A 463 13.72 26.23 0.42
C GLU A 463 15.08 25.73 0.90
N ASP A 464 15.15 25.31 2.17
CA ASP A 464 16.40 24.80 2.73
C ASP A 464 16.75 23.41 2.20
N ILE A 465 15.75 22.60 1.87
CA ILE A 465 15.95 21.22 1.44
C ILE A 465 15.28 21.05 0.08
N PRO A 466 15.92 21.54 -0.99
CA PRO A 466 15.34 21.35 -2.32
C PRO A 466 15.56 19.92 -2.82
N TYR A 467 14.85 19.57 -3.88
CA TYR A 467 15.00 18.28 -4.56
C TYR A 467 14.53 17.07 -3.75
N TYR A 468 13.73 17.30 -2.70
CA TYR A 468 13.08 16.22 -1.97
C TYR A 468 11.66 16.10 -2.53
N PHE A 469 11.57 15.49 -3.71
CA PHE A 469 10.32 15.49 -4.49
C PHE A 469 9.23 14.64 -3.87
N TYR A 470 9.60 13.61 -3.12
CA TYR A 470 8.63 12.85 -2.33
C TYR A 470 7.80 13.80 -1.45
N ARG A 471 8.48 14.69 -0.75
CA ARG A 471 7.79 15.68 0.09
C ARG A 471 6.95 16.63 -0.75
N ASP A 472 7.56 17.20 -1.81
CA ASP A 472 6.88 18.22 -2.62
C ASP A 472 5.62 17.66 -3.26
N ASP A 473 5.75 16.49 -3.89
CA ASP A 473 4.62 15.86 -4.57
C ASP A 473 3.63 15.29 -3.57
N GLY A 474 4.15 14.70 -2.50
CA GLY A 474 3.30 14.12 -1.46
C GLY A 474 2.40 15.14 -0.79
N LEU A 475 2.93 16.35 -0.54
CA LEU A 475 2.11 17.39 0.05
C LEU A 475 1.00 17.85 -0.89
N LEU A 476 1.27 17.91 -2.20
CA LEU A 476 0.25 18.27 -3.18
C LEU A 476 -0.86 17.21 -3.19
N VAL A 477 -0.49 15.94 -3.23
CA VAL A 477 -1.46 14.86 -3.26
C VAL A 477 -2.25 14.81 -1.96
N TRP A 478 -1.56 14.93 -0.82
CA TRP A 478 -2.22 14.94 0.48
C TRP A 478 -3.27 16.04 0.55
N GLU A 479 -2.92 17.24 0.11
CA GLU A 479 -3.86 18.36 0.18
C GLU A 479 -5.06 18.15 -0.74
N ALA A 480 -4.84 17.58 -1.93
CA ALA A 480 -5.95 17.28 -2.83
C ALA A 480 -6.91 16.29 -2.18
N ILE A 481 -6.37 15.24 -1.56
CA ILE A 481 -7.20 14.25 -0.87
C ILE A 481 -7.92 14.91 0.32
N ARG A 482 -7.21 15.74 1.08
CA ARG A 482 -7.79 16.42 2.25
C ARG A 482 -8.96 17.29 1.86
N GLU A 483 -8.83 18.04 0.77
CA GLU A 483 -9.93 18.88 0.31
C GLU A 483 -11.12 18.06 -0.13
N PHE A 484 -10.87 16.94 -0.81
CA PHE A 484 -11.93 16.04 -1.23
C PHE A 484 -12.66 15.45 -0.04
N THR A 485 -11.94 14.94 0.94
CA THR A 485 -12.58 14.36 2.13
C THR A 485 -13.36 15.41 2.90
N ALA A 486 -12.84 16.64 2.99
CA ALA A 486 -13.55 17.70 3.68
C ALA A 486 -14.88 18.02 3.00
N GLU A 487 -14.90 18.03 1.66
CA GLU A 487 -16.14 18.25 0.91
C GLU A 487 -17.14 17.13 1.14
N VAL A 488 -16.67 15.87 1.14
CA VAL A 488 -17.56 14.73 1.37
C VAL A 488 -18.13 14.79 2.79
N VAL A 489 -17.30 15.09 3.77
CA VAL A 489 -17.76 15.22 5.16
C VAL A 489 -18.81 16.34 5.27
N ASP A 490 -18.57 17.48 4.61
CA ASP A 490 -19.54 18.58 4.64
C ASP A 490 -20.88 18.18 4.04
N ILE A 491 -20.88 17.35 3.02
CA ILE A 491 -22.11 16.93 2.37
C ILE A 491 -22.99 16.10 3.32
N TYR A 492 -22.37 15.20 4.10
CA TYR A 492 -23.13 14.22 4.88
C TYR A 492 -23.25 14.55 6.36
N TYR A 493 -22.37 15.38 6.91
CA TYR A 493 -22.38 15.72 8.33
C TYR A 493 -22.61 17.21 8.50
N GLU A 494 -23.78 17.58 9.02
CA GLU A 494 -24.13 18.99 9.20
C GLU A 494 -23.26 19.70 10.23
N SER A 495 -22.80 18.95 11.23
CA SER A 495 -22.10 19.56 12.36
C SER A 495 -21.19 18.56 13.03
N ASP A 496 -20.36 19.05 13.94
CA ASP A 496 -19.50 18.18 14.75
C ASP A 496 -20.35 17.23 15.60
N GLN A 497 -21.53 17.69 16.07
CA GLN A 497 -22.40 16.84 16.87
C GLN A 497 -22.90 15.63 16.08
N VAL A 498 -23.14 15.80 14.80
CA VAL A 498 -23.57 14.68 13.96
C VAL A 498 -22.43 13.67 13.82
N VAL A 499 -21.19 14.16 13.68
CA VAL A 499 -20.02 13.27 13.64
C VAL A 499 -19.94 12.46 14.94
N GLU A 500 -19.96 13.16 16.07
CA GLU A 500 -19.82 12.51 17.37
C GLU A 500 -20.93 11.52 17.64
N GLY A 501 -22.15 11.82 17.15
CA GLY A 501 -23.32 10.96 17.35
C GLY A 501 -23.42 9.79 16.39
N ASP A 502 -22.55 9.69 15.41
CA ASP A 502 -22.58 8.59 14.43
C ASP A 502 -21.91 7.36 15.03
N GLN A 503 -22.70 6.50 15.66
CA GLN A 503 -22.16 5.36 16.39
C GLN A 503 -21.44 4.37 15.46
N GLU A 504 -21.91 4.20 14.23
CA GLU A 504 -21.24 3.33 13.28
C GLU A 504 -19.84 3.84 13.00
N LEU A 505 -19.71 5.14 12.80
CA LEU A 505 -18.38 5.75 12.59
C LEU A 505 -17.50 5.55 13.82
N GLN A 506 -18.05 5.79 15.01
CA GLN A 506 -17.25 5.64 16.23
C GLN A 506 -16.82 4.19 16.43
N ASP A 507 -17.69 3.23 16.10
CA ASP A 507 -17.33 1.81 16.20
C ASP A 507 -16.24 1.45 15.20
N PHE A 508 -16.28 2.03 14.00
CA PHE A 508 -15.22 1.84 13.01
C PHE A 508 -13.87 2.32 13.55
N VAL A 509 -13.84 3.53 14.06
CA VAL A 509 -12.61 4.13 14.59
C VAL A 509 -12.10 3.32 15.78
N LYS A 510 -13.03 2.92 16.67
CA LYS A 510 -12.66 2.15 17.85
C LYS A 510 -12.13 0.76 17.47
N ASP A 511 -12.71 0.14 16.44
CA ASP A 511 -12.24 -1.17 15.96
C ASP A 511 -10.77 -1.08 15.49
N VAL A 512 -10.45 -0.03 14.74
CA VAL A 512 -9.06 0.19 14.31
C VAL A 512 -8.14 0.30 15.53
N TYR A 513 -8.53 1.12 16.50
CA TYR A 513 -7.70 1.34 17.68
C TYR A 513 -7.54 0.06 18.51
N MET A 514 -8.66 -0.59 18.84
CA MET A 514 -8.63 -1.73 19.77
C MET A 514 -8.03 -2.98 19.15
N TYR A 515 -8.40 -3.26 17.91
CA TYR A 515 -7.97 -4.53 17.30
C TYR A 515 -6.82 -4.34 16.32
N GLY A 516 -6.86 -3.29 15.50
CA GLY A 516 -5.77 -3.06 14.58
C GLY A 516 -4.48 -2.69 15.29
N MET A 517 -4.56 -1.73 16.21
CA MET A 517 -3.40 -1.20 16.93
C MET A 517 -3.31 -1.77 18.35
N ARG A 518 -4.10 -2.78 18.65
CA ARG A 518 -4.06 -3.55 19.91
C ARG A 518 -4.37 -2.72 21.14
N GLY A 519 -5.14 -1.64 20.99
CA GLY A 519 -5.50 -0.78 22.10
C GLY A 519 -4.31 -0.05 22.72
N LYS A 520 -3.24 0.10 21.97
CA LYS A 520 -2.02 0.72 22.47
C LYS A 520 -2.20 2.24 22.46
N LYS A 521 -2.26 2.83 23.66
CA LYS A 521 -2.50 4.26 23.76
C LYS A 521 -1.38 5.09 23.14
N ALA A 522 -0.14 4.61 23.26
CA ALA A 522 1.02 5.31 22.70
C ALA A 522 0.99 5.38 21.17
N SER A 523 0.16 4.57 20.51
CA SER A 523 0.03 4.62 19.05
C SER A 523 -0.58 5.95 18.58
N GLY A 524 -1.31 6.64 19.46
CA GLY A 524 -1.95 7.90 19.10
C GLY A 524 -3.15 7.76 18.18
N PHE A 525 -3.54 6.55 17.82
CA PHE A 525 -4.75 6.36 17.02
C PHE A 525 -5.97 6.81 17.80
N PRO A 526 -6.89 7.55 17.16
CA PRO A 526 -8.08 8.01 17.88
C PRO A 526 -8.95 6.85 18.34
N GLU A 527 -9.52 6.96 19.54
CA GLU A 527 -10.53 6.04 20.02
C GLU A 527 -11.92 6.47 19.57
N SER A 528 -12.08 7.75 19.25
CA SER A 528 -13.31 8.32 18.73
C SER A 528 -12.99 9.57 17.95
N ILE A 529 -13.94 10.03 17.16
CA ILE A 529 -13.79 11.25 16.36
C ILE A 529 -14.96 12.17 16.70
N LYS A 530 -14.64 13.43 17.08
CA LYS A 530 -15.65 14.35 17.59
C LYS A 530 -15.90 15.56 16.70
N THR A 531 -15.09 15.76 15.64
CA THR A 531 -15.23 16.92 14.78
C THR A 531 -15.16 16.51 13.31
N LYS A 532 -15.75 17.37 12.48
CA LYS A 532 -15.68 17.20 11.03
C LYS A 532 -14.24 17.29 10.54
N GLU A 533 -13.46 18.20 11.11
CA GLU A 533 -12.08 18.38 10.72
C GLU A 533 -11.25 17.13 11.01
N LYS A 534 -11.45 16.55 12.21
CA LYS A 534 -10.71 15.33 12.57
C LYS A 534 -11.13 14.15 11.70
N LEU A 535 -12.43 14.09 11.37
CA LEU A 535 -12.91 13.04 10.47
C LEU A 535 -12.25 13.16 9.10
N SER A 536 -12.20 14.38 8.55
CA SER A 536 -11.57 14.60 7.26
C SER A 536 -10.10 14.18 7.29
N GLU A 537 -9.38 14.53 8.36
CA GLU A 537 -7.99 14.12 8.53
C GLU A 537 -7.87 12.60 8.57
N TYR A 538 -8.71 11.93 9.34
CA TYR A 538 -8.67 10.47 9.48
C TYR A 538 -8.89 9.80 8.13
N LEU A 539 -9.88 10.26 7.39
CA LEU A 539 -10.17 9.72 6.07
C LEU A 539 -9.00 9.96 5.10
N THR A 540 -8.35 11.12 5.23
CA THR A 540 -7.19 11.42 4.41
C THR A 540 -6.05 10.45 4.72
N VAL A 541 -5.83 10.14 6.00
CA VAL A 541 -4.83 9.16 6.39
C VAL A 541 -5.14 7.80 5.74
N VAL A 542 -6.40 7.37 5.82
CA VAL A 542 -6.79 6.07 5.25
C VAL A 542 -6.54 6.05 3.74
N ILE A 543 -7.00 7.06 3.02
CA ILE A 543 -6.87 7.09 1.57
C ILE A 543 -5.42 7.23 1.14
N PHE A 544 -4.67 8.14 1.77
CA PHE A 544 -3.27 8.37 1.41
C PHE A 544 -2.43 7.11 1.67
N THR A 545 -2.64 6.47 2.82
CA THR A 545 -1.90 5.26 3.16
C THR A 545 -2.15 4.15 2.14
N ALA A 546 -3.39 3.99 1.71
CA ALA A 546 -3.77 2.91 0.79
C ALA A 546 -3.46 3.24 -0.67
N SER A 547 -3.11 4.47 -1.00
CA SER A 547 -2.88 4.84 -2.39
C SER A 547 -1.52 5.49 -2.60
N ALA A 548 -1.35 6.73 -2.19
CA ALA A 548 -0.15 7.49 -2.49
C ALA A 548 1.09 6.95 -1.77
N GLN A 549 0.95 6.57 -0.50
CA GLN A 549 2.11 6.06 0.23
C GLN A 549 2.61 4.76 -0.39
N HIS A 550 1.70 3.90 -0.83
CA HIS A 550 2.08 2.68 -1.53
C HIS A 550 2.76 3.02 -2.87
N ALA A 551 2.22 3.98 -3.60
CA ALA A 551 2.80 4.38 -4.88
C ALA A 551 4.21 4.93 -4.72
N ALA A 552 4.48 5.63 -3.63
CA ALA A 552 5.83 6.16 -3.35
C ALA A 552 6.85 5.02 -3.21
N ASP A 553 6.40 3.82 -2.87
CA ASP A 553 7.26 2.66 -2.68
C ASP A 553 7.42 1.83 -3.96
N PHE A 554 6.85 2.29 -5.07
CA PHE A 554 6.71 1.48 -6.29
C PHE A 554 7.96 1.50 -7.17
N GLY A 555 9.05 2.09 -6.69
CA GLY A 555 10.31 2.14 -7.43
C GLY A 555 11.22 0.95 -7.19
N GLN A 556 10.66 -0.21 -6.88
CA GLN A 556 11.45 -1.36 -6.49
C GLN A 556 12.34 -1.86 -7.63
N TYR A 557 11.77 -2.02 -8.84
CA TYR A 557 12.57 -2.42 -9.98
C TYR A 557 13.60 -1.35 -10.33
N ASP A 558 13.19 -0.09 -10.29
CA ASP A 558 14.06 1.02 -10.68
C ASP A 558 15.38 1.04 -9.90
N TRP A 559 15.29 0.82 -8.58
CA TRP A 559 16.44 1.02 -7.71
C TRP A 559 17.07 -0.27 -7.21
N TYR A 560 16.33 -1.37 -7.18
CA TYR A 560 16.83 -2.62 -6.61
C TYR A 560 17.09 -3.71 -7.64
N SER A 561 16.80 -3.46 -8.92
CA SER A 561 17.05 -4.48 -9.94
C SER A 561 18.52 -4.61 -10.29
N TRP A 562 19.29 -3.52 -10.19
CA TRP A 562 20.73 -3.61 -10.38
C TRP A 562 21.35 -4.05 -9.06
N ILE A 563 21.58 -5.34 -8.95
CA ILE A 563 21.90 -5.98 -7.66
C ILE A 563 23.13 -5.41 -6.99
N PRO A 564 24.24 -5.10 -7.71
CA PRO A 564 25.37 -4.49 -7.01
C PRO A 564 25.04 -3.19 -6.28
N ASN A 565 24.03 -2.45 -6.75
CA ASN A 565 23.60 -1.22 -6.09
C ASN A 565 23.03 -1.48 -4.70
N ALA A 566 22.12 -2.45 -4.60
CA ALA A 566 21.39 -2.73 -3.35
C ALA A 566 21.12 -4.23 -3.26
N PRO A 567 22.13 -5.01 -2.91
CA PRO A 567 21.95 -6.46 -2.89
C PRO A 567 20.97 -6.89 -1.79
N PRO A 568 20.12 -7.87 -2.06
CA PRO A 568 19.17 -8.35 -1.04
C PRO A 568 19.84 -9.17 0.06
N THR A 569 21.09 -9.56 -0.14
CA THR A 569 21.86 -10.30 0.86
C THR A 569 23.34 -10.12 0.55
N MET A 570 24.18 -10.39 1.56
CA MET A 570 25.64 -10.36 1.39
C MET A 570 26.20 -11.66 1.94
N ARG A 571 27.24 -12.17 1.27
CA ARG A 571 27.86 -13.44 1.62
C ARG A 571 29.04 -13.32 2.57
N ALA A 572 29.36 -12.11 3.03
CA ALA A 572 30.44 -11.87 3.98
C ALA A 572 29.99 -10.77 4.95
N PRO A 573 30.49 -10.77 6.17
CA PRO A 573 30.08 -9.77 7.15
C PRO A 573 30.60 -8.38 6.82
N PRO A 574 30.03 -7.34 7.46
CA PRO A 574 30.56 -5.99 7.30
C PRO A 574 32.05 -5.95 7.69
N PRO A 575 32.85 -5.15 6.97
CA PRO A 575 34.29 -5.11 7.26
C PRO A 575 34.59 -4.48 8.63
N LYS A 576 35.59 -5.03 9.30
CA LYS A 576 36.04 -4.54 10.60
C LYS A 576 37.24 -3.62 10.50
N VAL A 577 37.89 -3.56 9.34
CA VAL A 577 39.08 -2.75 9.14
C VAL A 577 38.98 -2.08 7.76
N LYS A 578 39.78 -1.01 7.59
CA LYS A 578 39.89 -0.30 6.33
C LYS A 578 41.16 -0.72 5.60
N GLY A 579 41.18 -0.49 4.30
CA GLY A 579 42.39 -0.60 3.50
C GLY A 579 42.73 -1.99 3.01
N VAL A 580 41.84 -2.96 3.18
CA VAL A 580 42.15 -4.35 2.80
C VAL A 580 41.23 -4.92 1.74
N VAL A 581 40.02 -4.41 1.59
CA VAL A 581 39.07 -5.01 0.65
C VAL A 581 39.39 -4.60 -0.79
N THR A 582 39.24 -5.56 -1.69
CA THR A 582 39.41 -5.32 -3.12
C THR A 582 38.05 -5.37 -3.80
N ILE A 583 37.99 -4.84 -5.03
CA ILE A 583 36.78 -4.92 -5.85
C ILE A 583 36.39 -6.38 -6.07
N GLU A 584 37.37 -7.25 -6.35
CA GLU A 584 37.09 -8.67 -6.55
C GLU A 584 36.45 -9.30 -5.31
N GLN A 585 36.92 -8.92 -4.13
CA GLN A 585 36.32 -9.41 -2.89
C GLN A 585 34.89 -8.89 -2.71
N ILE A 586 34.62 -7.63 -3.10
CA ILE A 586 33.26 -7.10 -3.03
C ILE A 586 32.34 -7.89 -3.94
N VAL A 587 32.77 -8.16 -5.17
CA VAL A 587 31.96 -8.93 -6.11
C VAL A 587 31.64 -10.32 -5.53
N ASP A 588 32.61 -10.94 -4.85
CA ASP A 588 32.40 -12.25 -4.22
C ASP A 588 31.42 -12.18 -3.03
N MET A 589 31.22 -11.01 -2.45
CA MET A 589 30.27 -10.86 -1.35
C MET A 589 28.81 -10.75 -1.80
N LEU A 590 28.59 -10.45 -3.08
CA LEU A 590 27.25 -10.24 -3.61
C LEU A 590 26.50 -11.58 -3.70
N PRO A 591 25.17 -11.55 -3.77
CA PRO A 591 24.41 -12.81 -3.75
C PRO A 591 24.74 -13.69 -4.96
N ASP A 592 24.61 -15.00 -4.75
CA ASP A 592 24.82 -15.97 -5.80
C ASP A 592 23.79 -15.79 -6.93
N ARG A 593 24.00 -16.52 -8.03
CA ARG A 593 23.15 -16.37 -9.21
C ARG A 593 21.70 -16.76 -8.93
N GLY A 594 21.47 -17.82 -8.17
CA GLY A 594 20.12 -18.25 -7.87
C GLY A 594 19.34 -17.23 -7.10
N ARG A 595 19.92 -16.73 -6.01
CA ARG A 595 19.24 -15.70 -5.20
C ARG A 595 19.06 -14.42 -6.01
N SER A 596 20.04 -14.06 -6.84
CA SER A 596 19.93 -12.87 -7.67
C SER A 596 18.77 -12.95 -8.65
N CYS A 597 18.57 -14.11 -9.28
CA CYS A 597 17.46 -14.29 -10.22
C CYS A 597 16.11 -14.24 -9.49
N TRP A 598 16.01 -14.85 -8.32
CA TRP A 598 14.78 -14.78 -7.54
C TRP A 598 14.45 -13.34 -7.15
N HIS A 599 15.46 -12.60 -6.73
CA HIS A 599 15.28 -11.19 -6.36
C HIS A 599 14.76 -10.38 -7.54
N LEU A 600 15.38 -10.56 -8.71
CA LEU A 600 14.97 -9.81 -9.90
C LEU A 600 13.51 -10.11 -10.27
N GLY A 601 13.13 -11.38 -10.23
CA GLY A 601 11.75 -11.74 -10.51
C GLY A 601 10.77 -11.06 -9.56
N ALA A 602 11.11 -11.04 -8.28
CA ALA A 602 10.24 -10.43 -7.28
C ALA A 602 10.10 -8.93 -7.48
N VAL A 603 11.22 -8.20 -7.66
CA VAL A 603 11.11 -6.74 -7.79
C VAL A 603 10.46 -6.35 -9.11
N TRP A 604 10.62 -7.16 -10.16
CA TRP A 604 9.93 -6.90 -11.43
C TRP A 604 8.42 -7.06 -11.24
N ALA A 605 8.00 -8.16 -10.63
CA ALA A 605 6.57 -8.43 -10.43
C ALA A 605 5.92 -7.36 -9.55
N LEU A 606 6.63 -6.93 -8.50
CA LEU A 606 6.09 -5.93 -7.57
C LEU A 606 6.05 -4.53 -8.17
N SER A 607 6.59 -4.35 -9.37
CA SER A 607 6.64 -3.03 -10.03
C SER A 607 5.67 -2.90 -11.20
N GLN A 608 4.75 -3.86 -11.38
CA GLN A 608 3.87 -3.86 -12.54
C GLN A 608 2.50 -3.31 -12.21
N PHE A 609 1.93 -2.53 -13.16
CA PHE A 609 0.53 -2.11 -13.10
C PHE A 609 -0.32 -3.11 -13.87
N GLN A 610 -1.58 -3.28 -13.44
CA GLN A 610 -2.55 -4.06 -14.21
C GLN A 610 -3.00 -3.28 -15.44
N ASP A 611 -3.45 -4.01 -16.46
CA ASP A 611 -3.98 -3.38 -17.68
C ASP A 611 -5.21 -2.53 -17.39
N ASN A 612 -6.04 -2.96 -16.45
CA ASN A 612 -7.29 -2.27 -16.12
C ASN A 612 -7.18 -1.52 -14.79
N GLU A 613 -5.98 -1.05 -14.45
CA GLU A 613 -5.75 -0.36 -13.19
C GLU A 613 -6.55 0.94 -13.11
N LEU A 614 -7.23 1.14 -11.98
CA LEU A 614 -7.87 2.41 -11.65
C LEU A 614 -6.92 3.23 -10.80
N PHE A 615 -6.69 4.47 -11.21
CA PHE A 615 -5.78 5.36 -10.52
C PHE A 615 -6.53 6.33 -9.64
N LEU A 616 -5.80 7.02 -8.76
CA LEU A 616 -6.37 7.92 -7.78
C LEU A 616 -7.33 8.91 -8.45
N GLY A 617 -8.51 9.06 -7.89
CA GLY A 617 -9.54 9.93 -8.43
C GLY A 617 -10.44 9.27 -9.46
N MET A 618 -10.09 8.06 -9.90
CA MET A 618 -10.90 7.31 -10.86
C MET A 618 -11.79 6.34 -10.08
N TYR A 619 -13.08 6.50 -10.21
CA TYR A 619 -14.06 5.60 -9.59
C TYR A 619 -14.95 5.02 -10.68
N PRO A 620 -15.55 3.85 -10.47
CA PRO A 620 -16.56 3.37 -11.42
C PRO A 620 -17.65 4.42 -11.59
N GLU A 621 -18.19 4.49 -12.80
CA GLU A 621 -19.11 5.56 -13.16
C GLU A 621 -20.27 5.74 -12.18
N GLU A 622 -20.78 4.65 -11.64
CA GLU A 622 -21.97 4.70 -10.79
C GLU A 622 -21.64 4.53 -9.30
N HIS A 623 -20.39 4.78 -8.94
CA HIS A 623 -19.98 4.64 -7.55
C HIS A 623 -20.73 5.61 -6.63
N PHE A 624 -20.82 6.89 -7.04
CA PHE A 624 -21.62 7.90 -6.34
C PHE A 624 -22.65 8.44 -7.31
N ILE A 625 -23.89 8.55 -6.83
CA ILE A 625 -24.97 9.07 -7.66
C ILE A 625 -25.46 10.45 -7.22
N GLU A 626 -25.13 10.89 -5.99
CA GLU A 626 -25.54 12.21 -5.51
C GLU A 626 -24.78 13.31 -6.24
N THR A 627 -25.49 14.32 -6.71
CA THR A 627 -24.92 15.42 -7.45
C THR A 627 -23.80 16.14 -6.68
N PRO A 628 -23.98 16.49 -5.39
CA PRO A 628 -22.90 17.17 -4.68
C PRO A 628 -21.60 16.35 -4.62
N VAL A 629 -21.71 15.03 -4.45
CA VAL A 629 -20.51 14.18 -4.40
C VAL A 629 -19.87 14.09 -5.76
N LYS A 630 -20.66 13.99 -6.84
CA LYS A 630 -20.11 13.98 -8.19
C LYS A 630 -19.36 15.26 -8.50
N GLU A 631 -19.88 16.40 -8.04
CA GLU A 631 -19.20 17.68 -8.22
C GLU A 631 -17.90 17.74 -7.43
N ALA A 632 -17.91 17.23 -6.20
CA ALA A 632 -16.68 17.16 -5.41
C ALA A 632 -15.63 16.28 -6.08
N MET A 633 -16.06 15.16 -6.64
CA MET A 633 -15.15 14.27 -7.36
C MET A 633 -14.56 14.95 -8.60
N ALA A 634 -15.37 15.71 -9.30
CA ALA A 634 -14.89 16.44 -10.47
C ALA A 634 -13.82 17.45 -10.09
N ARG A 635 -14.02 18.17 -8.97
CA ARG A 635 -13.01 19.09 -8.46
C ARG A 635 -11.74 18.36 -8.06
N PHE A 636 -11.88 17.21 -7.41
CA PHE A 636 -10.75 16.38 -7.00
C PHE A 636 -9.94 15.96 -8.23
N ARG A 637 -10.61 15.44 -9.25
CA ARG A 637 -9.93 15.01 -10.49
C ARG A 637 -9.21 16.17 -11.16
N LYS A 638 -9.82 17.35 -11.16
CA LYS A 638 -9.17 18.53 -11.75
C LYS A 638 -7.90 18.89 -11.01
N LYS A 639 -7.93 18.84 -9.68
CA LYS A 639 -6.72 19.10 -8.87
C LYS A 639 -5.65 18.06 -9.15
N LEU A 640 -6.05 16.80 -9.27
CA LEU A 640 -5.08 15.73 -9.56
C LEU A 640 -4.47 15.93 -10.95
N ASP A 641 -5.27 16.33 -11.94
CA ASP A 641 -4.76 16.61 -13.28
C ASP A 641 -3.74 17.73 -13.26
N THR A 642 -3.97 18.77 -12.45
CA THR A 642 -3.03 19.85 -12.28
C THR A 642 -1.71 19.34 -11.70
N ILE A 643 -1.78 18.46 -10.72
CA ILE A 643 -0.57 17.88 -10.12
C ILE A 643 0.19 17.05 -11.16
N VAL A 644 -0.52 16.27 -11.98
CA VAL A 644 0.12 15.51 -13.06
C VAL A 644 0.92 16.46 -13.96
N SER A 645 0.31 17.59 -14.33
CA SER A 645 0.98 18.58 -15.20
C SER A 645 2.22 19.19 -14.53
N VAL A 646 2.12 19.53 -13.26
CA VAL A 646 3.25 20.10 -12.52
C VAL A 646 4.43 19.12 -12.50
N ILE A 647 4.14 17.86 -12.19
CA ILE A 647 5.19 16.84 -12.10
C ILE A 647 5.79 16.57 -13.48
N ALA A 648 4.94 16.45 -14.51
CA ALA A 648 5.42 16.20 -15.87
C ALA A 648 6.32 17.33 -16.36
N GLU A 649 5.93 18.58 -16.09
CA GLU A 649 6.73 19.72 -16.52
C GLU A 649 8.10 19.74 -15.85
N ARG A 650 8.13 19.46 -14.53
CA ARG A 650 9.40 19.39 -13.81
C ARG A 650 10.29 18.29 -14.38
N ASN A 651 9.71 17.13 -14.67
CA ASN A 651 10.50 15.96 -15.08
C ASN A 651 11.01 16.05 -16.51
N LYS A 652 10.46 16.92 -17.34
CA LYS A 652 10.93 17.06 -18.72
C LYS A 652 12.43 17.36 -18.81
N LYS A 653 12.96 18.09 -17.83
CA LYS A 653 14.34 18.55 -17.85
C LYS A 653 15.26 17.71 -16.98
N LYS A 654 14.80 16.55 -16.48
CA LYS A 654 15.59 15.75 -15.56
C LYS A 654 15.98 14.42 -16.17
N LYS A 655 17.29 14.10 -16.06
CA LYS A 655 17.79 12.79 -16.47
C LYS A 655 17.28 11.71 -15.52
N LEU A 656 17.06 12.07 -14.25
CA LEU A 656 16.54 11.16 -13.22
C LEU A 656 15.22 11.72 -12.73
N PRO A 657 14.11 11.41 -13.41
CA PRO A 657 12.82 11.97 -13.01
C PRO A 657 12.30 11.33 -11.74
N TYR A 658 11.43 12.07 -11.03
CA TYR A 658 10.68 11.54 -9.89
C TYR A 658 9.20 11.58 -10.26
N TYR A 659 8.59 10.43 -10.51
CA TYR A 659 7.21 10.39 -10.99
C TYR A 659 6.30 9.50 -10.13
N TYR A 660 6.80 8.96 -9.02
CA TYR A 660 6.05 7.95 -8.27
C TYR A 660 4.75 8.50 -7.68
N LEU A 661 4.69 9.78 -7.36
CA LEU A 661 3.51 10.40 -6.78
C LEU A 661 2.71 11.22 -7.80
N SER A 662 2.98 11.04 -9.09
CA SER A 662 2.10 11.59 -10.11
C SER A 662 0.76 10.85 -10.04
N PRO A 663 -0.36 11.57 -9.89
CA PRO A 663 -1.65 10.90 -9.67
C PRO A 663 -2.04 9.89 -10.75
N ASP A 664 -1.55 10.07 -11.98
CA ASP A 664 -1.84 9.11 -13.05
C ASP A 664 -1.02 7.82 -12.90
N ARG A 665 -0.19 7.72 -11.87
CA ARG A 665 0.60 6.53 -11.56
C ARG A 665 0.34 6.02 -10.14
N ILE A 666 -0.67 6.57 -9.45
CA ILE A 666 -1.03 6.11 -8.09
C ILE A 666 -2.24 5.20 -8.20
N PRO A 667 -2.07 3.87 -8.06
CA PRO A 667 -3.25 2.99 -8.05
C PRO A 667 -4.18 3.33 -6.90
N ASN A 668 -5.46 3.19 -7.16
CA ASN A 668 -6.48 3.52 -6.16
C ASN A 668 -6.37 2.65 -4.91
N SER A 669 -5.89 1.43 -5.07
CA SER A 669 -5.89 0.45 -3.99
C SER A 669 -4.56 -0.26 -3.89
N VAL A 670 -4.14 -0.53 -2.66
CA VAL A 670 -2.95 -1.34 -2.37
C VAL A 670 -3.22 -2.78 -2.78
N ALA A 671 -2.45 -3.30 -3.72
CA ALA A 671 -2.65 -4.69 -4.16
C ALA A 671 -1.34 -5.47 -4.13
N ILE A 672 -0.26 -4.87 -4.58
CA ILE A 672 1.04 -5.53 -4.58
C ILE A 672 2.11 -4.56 -4.08
#